data_38b8784a9c0dc2f486d021ab22e62759
#
_entry.id   38b8784a9c0dc2f486d021ab22e62759
#
_cell.length_a   1.000
_cell.length_b   1.000
_cell.length_c   1.000
_cell.angle_alpha   90.00
_cell.angle_beta   90.00
_cell.angle_gamma   90.00
#
_symmetry.space_group_name_H-M   'P 1'
#
loop_
_entity.id
_entity.type
_entity.pdbx_description
1 polymer ?
#
loop_
_entity_poly.entity_id
_entity_poly.type
_entity_poly.pdbx_seq_one_letter_code
_entity_poly.pdbx_strand_id
1 'polypeptide(L)'
;MAKTEKEILEYLKEVLVKGSTVEALCKELEISDFALYGYISKLKDQEIIVKVYEKSDKIEIKINNNPDLSKQYTYKIEEDLDTNTKIGVISDLRFGSKYEQISKLNDMYRKFAENGVKYVIVTGNLLEGKYTARKEEMFGNSLLFNTGIAQADHLIEYFPKVEGIETLFITGETDHTWKDFNVWKYIEGKRSDMTYLGPKSCNVKFNNVSIQVENLKKNGEAYTIAYPPQKYSRSLACYEDYDIILLGGTLTIQDFPRLRDSRILAIPSCVARTPLMKSKDQQNTMGSYELELQYNKLGKLKNLNSNVSFYYLPSDENYLTIKPLNIKHGEENELIEVTNNKLGGSELFLRLDKIYKVIKKEERFNDLKNRLNVSDTELFGIIDMLQQYGREIEIVDINNELVVRKTFQKRKNYEVKPRKEELTKKEFLVISDTHYGSIWCQPSMVNTAVYEAYNRGITDVFHVGDITDGDYSRIRPNHVHEVFLYGATGQMEYVVKNLPKYKGIKYHAIAGSHDQTHLFNYGMVLGEEVAKRRHDFEYLGQDRAYYYFDNCKMEIFHPGGGTSRILSSKPQNGIDQIPSNTKPKISLRGHYHKIYVGSIRNIITLLCGCNVDQSSFMMKNEIPNLMCNYFVSIWYDKNGDIQYFEVNPMVFDEKDVRKNDWENPKKYIKNKILTTKN
;
A
#
# COMPACT_ATOMS: atom_id res chain seq x y z
N MET A 1 10.92 26.69 -51.11
CA MET A 1 9.85 25.66 -51.29
C MET A 1 8.98 25.74 -50.06
N ALA A 2 7.65 25.79 -50.23
CA ALA A 2 6.74 25.78 -49.11
C ALA A 2 6.87 24.46 -48.37
N LYS A 3 7.04 24.53 -47.04
CA LYS A 3 7.12 23.35 -46.19
C LYS A 3 5.82 22.55 -46.26
N THR A 4 5.91 21.25 -46.30
CA THR A 4 4.73 20.37 -46.25
C THR A 4 4.07 20.46 -44.87
N GLU A 5 2.79 20.13 -44.78
CA GLU A 5 2.04 20.11 -43.52
C GLU A 5 2.76 19.27 -42.46
N LYS A 6 3.29 18.12 -42.83
CA LYS A 6 4.03 17.21 -41.93
C LYS A 6 5.31 17.88 -41.38
N GLU A 7 6.06 18.57 -42.24
CA GLU A 7 7.27 19.30 -41.82
C GLU A 7 6.95 20.48 -40.89
N ILE A 8 5.81 21.15 -41.11
CA ILE A 8 5.37 22.24 -40.22
C ILE A 8 4.98 21.68 -38.84
N LEU A 9 4.24 20.56 -38.79
CA LEU A 9 3.85 19.97 -37.52
C LEU A 9 5.04 19.43 -36.71
N GLU A 10 6.02 18.80 -37.37
CA GLU A 10 7.25 18.35 -36.71
C GLU A 10 8.07 19.54 -36.19
N TYR A 11 8.24 20.57 -37.01
CA TYR A 11 8.90 21.80 -36.58
C TYR A 11 8.22 22.46 -35.38
N LEU A 12 6.91 22.55 -35.38
CA LEU A 12 6.16 23.10 -34.25
C LEU A 12 6.31 22.26 -32.98
N LYS A 13 6.37 20.94 -33.10
CA LYS A 13 6.63 20.05 -31.95
C LYS A 13 7.97 20.35 -31.30
N GLU A 14 9.02 20.59 -32.07
CA GLU A 14 10.35 20.89 -31.53
C GLU A 14 10.44 22.30 -30.91
N VAL A 15 9.95 23.31 -31.61
CA VAL A 15 10.10 24.71 -31.19
C VAL A 15 9.19 25.03 -30.00
N LEU A 16 7.97 24.52 -29.98
CA LEU A 16 6.99 24.79 -28.93
C LEU A 16 7.33 24.12 -27.59
N VAL A 17 8.25 23.16 -27.54
CA VAL A 17 8.78 22.65 -26.26
C VAL A 17 9.46 23.76 -25.47
N LYS A 18 10.21 24.63 -26.17
CA LYS A 18 10.89 25.79 -25.54
C LYS A 18 9.92 26.98 -25.38
N GLY A 19 8.87 27.02 -26.16
CA GLY A 19 7.95 28.13 -26.28
C GLY A 19 8.40 29.15 -27.34
N SER A 20 7.43 29.74 -28.03
CA SER A 20 7.69 30.80 -29.01
C SER A 20 6.49 31.73 -29.13
N THR A 21 6.69 32.92 -29.64
CA THR A 21 5.59 33.86 -29.88
C THR A 21 4.90 33.58 -31.18
N VAL A 22 3.58 33.91 -31.28
CA VAL A 22 2.79 33.79 -32.50
C VAL A 22 3.46 34.53 -33.64
N GLU A 23 3.91 35.77 -33.40
CA GLU A 23 4.59 36.59 -34.39
C GLU A 23 5.86 35.96 -34.94
N ALA A 24 6.70 35.40 -34.07
CA ALA A 24 7.95 34.74 -34.46
C ALA A 24 7.67 33.50 -35.33
N LEU A 25 6.69 32.67 -34.92
CA LEU A 25 6.32 31.46 -35.64
C LEU A 25 5.70 31.77 -37.02
N CYS A 26 4.82 32.76 -37.09
CA CYS A 26 4.20 33.17 -38.34
C CYS A 26 5.25 33.70 -39.32
N LYS A 27 6.22 34.49 -38.83
CA LYS A 27 7.30 35.02 -39.66
C LYS A 27 8.27 33.91 -40.14
N GLU A 28 8.60 32.98 -39.32
CA GLU A 28 9.58 31.91 -39.62
C GLU A 28 8.97 30.83 -40.54
N LEU A 29 7.67 30.57 -40.40
CA LEU A 29 6.95 29.60 -41.22
C LEU A 29 6.34 30.25 -42.48
N GLU A 30 6.37 31.57 -42.61
CA GLU A 30 5.74 32.35 -43.67
C GLU A 30 4.21 32.06 -43.81
N ILE A 31 3.55 31.92 -42.65
CA ILE A 31 2.08 31.62 -42.59
C ILE A 31 1.34 32.69 -41.79
N SER A 32 0.02 32.77 -42.00
CA SER A 32 -0.82 33.62 -41.19
C SER A 32 -1.04 33.04 -39.78
N ASP A 33 -1.42 33.89 -38.84
CA ASP A 33 -1.81 33.50 -37.47
C ASP A 33 -2.99 32.50 -37.49
N PHE A 34 -3.98 32.67 -38.35
CA PHE A 34 -5.06 31.71 -38.50
C PHE A 34 -4.59 30.34 -38.97
N ALA A 35 -3.63 30.30 -39.91
CA ALA A 35 -3.03 29.04 -40.34
C ALA A 35 -2.25 28.37 -39.21
N LEU A 36 -1.48 29.15 -38.42
CA LEU A 36 -0.76 28.66 -37.23
C LEU A 36 -1.73 28.06 -36.22
N TYR A 37 -2.84 28.72 -35.90
CA TYR A 37 -3.84 28.15 -34.98
C TYR A 37 -4.49 26.89 -35.54
N GLY A 38 -4.63 26.77 -36.88
CA GLY A 38 -5.07 25.55 -37.53
C GLY A 38 -4.12 24.37 -37.30
N TYR A 39 -2.79 24.61 -37.43
CA TYR A 39 -1.79 23.60 -37.09
C TYR A 39 -1.74 23.28 -35.62
N ILE A 40 -1.93 24.26 -34.74
CA ILE A 40 -2.03 24.04 -33.29
C ILE A 40 -3.26 23.16 -32.96
N SER A 41 -4.38 23.36 -33.65
CA SER A 41 -5.55 22.48 -33.49
C SER A 41 -5.21 21.04 -33.87
N LYS A 42 -4.49 20.83 -34.98
CA LYS A 42 -4.06 19.49 -35.41
C LYS A 42 -3.07 18.84 -34.40
N LEU A 43 -2.23 19.64 -33.74
CA LEU A 43 -1.39 19.13 -32.64
C LEU A 43 -2.24 18.69 -31.46
N LYS A 44 -3.31 19.42 -31.13
CA LYS A 44 -4.27 19.03 -30.08
C LYS A 44 -5.02 17.75 -30.42
N ASP A 45 -5.36 17.54 -31.71
CA ASP A 45 -5.96 16.29 -32.18
C ASP A 45 -5.01 15.08 -32.05
N GLN A 46 -3.69 15.33 -31.99
CA GLN A 46 -2.66 14.35 -31.69
C GLN A 46 -2.37 14.22 -30.19
N GLU A 47 -3.29 14.67 -29.32
CA GLU A 47 -3.16 14.66 -27.85
C GLU A 47 -1.99 15.51 -27.31
N ILE A 48 -1.41 16.41 -28.10
CA ILE A 48 -0.38 17.33 -27.67
C ILE A 48 -1.02 18.57 -27.03
N ILE A 49 -0.78 18.77 -25.73
CA ILE A 49 -1.35 19.90 -25.02
C ILE A 49 -0.55 21.17 -25.32
N VAL A 50 -1.15 22.09 -26.05
CA VAL A 50 -0.58 23.39 -26.36
C VAL A 50 -1.27 24.47 -25.53
N LYS A 51 -0.50 25.23 -24.73
CA LYS A 51 -1.00 26.39 -23.98
C LYS A 51 -0.60 27.69 -24.64
N VAL A 52 -1.51 28.63 -24.59
CA VAL A 52 -1.34 29.99 -25.09
C VAL A 52 -1.28 30.92 -23.88
N TYR A 53 -0.25 31.73 -23.79
CA TYR A 53 -0.04 32.67 -22.70
C TYR A 53 0.02 34.10 -23.25
N GLU A 54 -0.68 35.02 -22.61
CA GLU A 54 -0.52 36.44 -22.86
C GLU A 54 0.53 37.00 -21.92
N LYS A 55 1.62 37.52 -22.45
CA LYS A 55 2.74 38.06 -21.66
C LYS A 55 3.25 39.34 -22.31
N SER A 56 3.12 40.45 -21.59
CA SER A 56 3.66 41.77 -22.02
C SER A 56 3.28 42.12 -23.46
N ASP A 57 1.99 42.11 -23.80
CA ASP A 57 1.41 42.39 -25.13
C ASP A 57 1.81 41.41 -26.26
N LYS A 58 2.40 40.25 -25.91
CA LYS A 58 2.71 39.18 -26.87
C LYS A 58 2.00 37.88 -26.48
N ILE A 59 1.55 37.18 -27.52
CA ILE A 59 0.99 35.84 -27.34
C ILE A 59 2.10 34.83 -27.51
N GLU A 60 2.46 34.14 -26.41
CA GLU A 60 3.42 33.04 -26.38
C GLU A 60 2.71 31.70 -26.40
N ILE A 61 3.17 30.81 -27.26
CA ILE A 61 2.62 29.44 -27.37
C ILE A 61 3.69 28.46 -26.90
N LYS A 62 3.26 27.51 -26.09
CA LYS A 62 4.15 26.48 -25.56
C LYS A 62 3.45 25.13 -25.44
N ILE A 63 4.14 24.07 -25.82
CA ILE A 63 3.69 22.72 -25.53
C ILE A 63 3.80 22.50 -24.01
N ASN A 64 2.70 22.09 -23.43
CA ASN A 64 2.66 21.71 -22.03
C ASN A 64 2.78 20.18 -21.92
N ASN A 65 4.01 19.70 -21.77
CA ASN A 65 4.26 18.27 -21.55
C ASN A 65 3.81 17.79 -20.15
N ASN A 66 3.25 18.69 -19.33
CA ASN A 66 2.64 18.25 -18.07
C ASN A 66 1.32 17.53 -18.41
N PRO A 67 1.10 16.33 -17.88
CA PRO A 67 -0.15 15.64 -18.04
C PRO A 67 -1.32 16.49 -17.50
N ASP A 68 -2.44 16.41 -18.15
CA ASP A 68 -3.66 17.11 -17.70
C ASP A 68 -4.20 16.42 -16.45
N LEU A 69 -3.83 16.97 -15.28
CA LEU A 69 -4.26 16.46 -13.98
C LEU A 69 -5.76 16.74 -13.70
N SER A 70 -6.43 17.52 -14.56
CA SER A 70 -7.86 17.78 -14.43
C SER A 70 -8.71 16.72 -15.15
N LYS A 71 -8.12 15.95 -16.05
CA LYS A 71 -8.82 14.89 -16.80
C LYS A 71 -9.00 13.67 -15.92
N GLN A 72 -10.24 13.23 -15.77
CA GLN A 72 -10.52 11.95 -15.12
C GLN A 72 -10.28 10.83 -16.13
N TYR A 73 -9.29 10.00 -15.82
CA TYR A 73 -8.98 8.81 -16.62
C TYR A 73 -9.82 7.63 -16.14
N THR A 74 -10.32 6.84 -17.10
CA THR A 74 -11.05 5.61 -16.80
C THR A 74 -10.50 4.48 -17.65
N TYR A 75 -10.20 3.35 -17.03
CA TYR A 75 -9.75 2.13 -17.66
C TYR A 75 -10.74 1.00 -17.35
N LYS A 76 -11.20 0.26 -18.36
CA LYS A 76 -12.21 -0.79 -18.21
C LYS A 76 -11.65 -2.14 -18.55
N ILE A 77 -11.96 -3.12 -17.72
CA ILE A 77 -11.61 -4.53 -17.89
C ILE A 77 -12.90 -5.33 -17.74
N GLU A 78 -13.18 -6.18 -18.71
CA GLU A 78 -14.29 -7.12 -18.64
C GLU A 78 -13.75 -8.50 -18.24
N GLU A 79 -14.25 -9.02 -17.14
CA GLU A 79 -13.89 -10.33 -16.59
C GLU A 79 -15.11 -11.25 -16.57
N ASP A 80 -14.86 -12.56 -16.57
CA ASP A 80 -15.91 -13.55 -16.39
C ASP A 80 -16.55 -13.40 -15.01
N LEU A 81 -17.87 -13.27 -14.97
CA LEU A 81 -18.65 -13.05 -13.76
C LEU A 81 -18.68 -14.27 -12.81
N ASP A 82 -18.42 -15.46 -13.34
CA ASP A 82 -18.39 -16.69 -12.57
C ASP A 82 -17.01 -16.96 -11.95
N THR A 83 -15.98 -16.18 -12.32
CA THR A 83 -14.64 -16.28 -11.76
C THR A 83 -14.33 -15.11 -10.82
N ASN A 84 -13.49 -15.35 -9.82
CA ASN A 84 -13.00 -14.30 -8.94
C ASN A 84 -11.80 -13.62 -9.60
N THR A 85 -11.80 -12.27 -9.66
CA THR A 85 -10.65 -11.52 -10.15
C THR A 85 -9.69 -11.22 -8.99
N LYS A 86 -8.44 -11.64 -9.11
CA LYS A 86 -7.40 -11.36 -8.12
C LYS A 86 -6.47 -10.27 -8.60
N ILE A 87 -6.23 -9.29 -7.74
CA ILE A 87 -5.47 -8.08 -8.03
C ILE A 87 -4.41 -7.87 -6.96
N GLY A 88 -3.15 -7.75 -7.36
CA GLY A 88 -2.07 -7.26 -6.49
C GLY A 88 -2.05 -5.73 -6.46
N VAL A 89 -1.71 -5.12 -5.33
CA VAL A 89 -1.58 -3.65 -5.23
C VAL A 89 -0.30 -3.29 -4.50
N ILE A 90 0.51 -2.44 -5.14
CA ILE A 90 1.80 -1.97 -4.62
C ILE A 90 1.97 -0.47 -4.89
N SER A 91 2.92 0.17 -4.22
CA SER A 91 3.20 1.61 -4.34
C SER A 91 4.65 1.96 -4.05
N ASP A 92 5.06 3.17 -4.45
CA ASP A 92 6.32 3.78 -4.03
C ASP A 92 7.52 2.86 -4.24
N LEU A 93 7.71 2.40 -5.46
CA LEU A 93 8.81 1.50 -5.86
C LEU A 93 10.16 2.23 -5.82
N ARG A 94 10.17 3.50 -6.24
CA ARG A 94 11.33 4.40 -6.19
C ARG A 94 12.56 3.85 -6.90
N PHE A 95 12.38 3.25 -8.08
CA PHE A 95 13.50 2.81 -8.91
C PHE A 95 14.48 3.95 -9.18
N GLY A 96 15.76 3.62 -9.08
CA GLY A 96 16.84 4.60 -9.13
C GLY A 96 17.25 5.17 -7.77
N SER A 97 16.64 4.72 -6.68
CA SER A 97 17.06 4.98 -5.31
C SER A 97 17.97 3.88 -4.78
N LYS A 98 19.02 4.22 -4.01
CA LYS A 98 19.80 3.22 -3.26
C LYS A 98 19.00 2.45 -2.21
N TYR A 99 17.77 2.88 -1.96
CA TYR A 99 16.85 2.31 -0.96
C TYR A 99 15.74 1.47 -1.60
N GLU A 100 15.74 1.30 -2.92
CA GLU A 100 14.83 0.39 -3.62
C GLU A 100 14.99 -1.05 -3.12
N GLN A 101 13.91 -1.83 -3.17
CA GLN A 101 13.86 -3.18 -2.58
C GLN A 101 13.42 -4.22 -3.63
N ILE A 102 14.27 -4.45 -4.62
CA ILE A 102 13.98 -5.31 -5.76
C ILE A 102 13.73 -6.76 -5.32
N SER A 103 14.49 -7.29 -4.33
CA SER A 103 14.28 -8.65 -3.82
C SER A 103 12.88 -8.81 -3.23
N LYS A 104 12.40 -7.80 -2.49
CA LYS A 104 11.06 -7.83 -1.90
C LYS A 104 9.97 -7.68 -2.96
N LEU A 105 10.21 -6.86 -3.99
CA LEU A 105 9.32 -6.75 -5.14
C LEU A 105 9.22 -8.09 -5.90
N ASN A 106 10.34 -8.79 -6.09
CA ASN A 106 10.37 -10.12 -6.67
C ASN A 106 9.56 -11.12 -5.83
N ASP A 107 9.73 -11.11 -4.50
CA ASP A 107 8.96 -11.97 -3.60
C ASP A 107 7.45 -11.69 -3.67
N MET A 108 7.04 -10.42 -3.76
CA MET A 108 5.64 -10.06 -3.96
C MET A 108 5.08 -10.63 -5.25
N TYR A 109 5.81 -10.51 -6.37
CA TYR A 109 5.38 -11.03 -7.66
C TYR A 109 5.36 -12.57 -7.73
N ARG A 110 6.28 -13.27 -7.04
CA ARG A 110 6.19 -14.74 -6.89
C ARG A 110 4.90 -15.14 -6.17
N LYS A 111 4.62 -14.46 -5.03
CA LYS A 111 3.40 -14.71 -4.27
C LYS A 111 2.13 -14.40 -5.09
N PHE A 112 2.13 -13.31 -5.85
CA PHE A 112 1.03 -12.99 -6.75
C PHE A 112 0.81 -14.08 -7.80
N ALA A 113 1.89 -14.59 -8.40
CA ALA A 113 1.81 -15.69 -9.37
C ALA A 113 1.26 -16.97 -8.73
N GLU A 114 1.77 -17.38 -7.57
CA GLU A 114 1.31 -18.55 -6.81
C GLU A 114 -0.18 -18.44 -6.45
N ASN A 115 -0.66 -17.25 -6.12
CA ASN A 115 -2.05 -17.02 -5.77
C ASN A 115 -2.98 -16.78 -6.97
N GLY A 116 -2.45 -16.78 -8.20
CA GLY A 116 -3.23 -16.61 -9.42
C GLY A 116 -3.73 -15.17 -9.64
N VAL A 117 -2.95 -14.18 -9.21
CA VAL A 117 -3.20 -12.76 -9.51
C VAL A 117 -3.03 -12.52 -11.01
N LYS A 118 -4.01 -11.84 -11.63
CA LYS A 118 -3.97 -11.49 -13.06
C LYS A 118 -3.49 -10.06 -13.30
N TYR A 119 -3.77 -9.15 -12.40
CA TYR A 119 -3.47 -7.72 -12.53
C TYR A 119 -2.72 -7.23 -11.31
N VAL A 120 -1.69 -6.41 -11.53
CA VAL A 120 -1.01 -5.69 -10.43
C VAL A 120 -1.19 -4.20 -10.66
N ILE A 121 -1.78 -3.49 -9.70
CA ILE A 121 -1.96 -2.04 -9.75
C ILE A 121 -0.85 -1.36 -8.96
N VAL A 122 -0.06 -0.51 -9.66
CA VAL A 122 0.95 0.35 -9.05
C VAL A 122 0.39 1.75 -8.86
N THR A 123 0.25 2.18 -7.61
CA THR A 123 -0.41 3.44 -7.27
C THR A 123 0.53 4.65 -7.28
N GLY A 124 1.55 4.63 -8.15
CA GLY A 124 2.46 5.74 -8.45
C GLY A 124 3.80 5.71 -7.70
N ASN A 125 4.64 6.69 -8.01
CA ASN A 125 6.01 6.83 -7.53
C ASN A 125 6.89 5.63 -7.93
N LEU A 126 6.85 5.29 -9.22
CA LEU A 126 7.64 4.20 -9.79
C LEU A 126 9.14 4.53 -9.72
N LEU A 127 9.49 5.77 -10.05
CA LEU A 127 10.87 6.26 -10.05
C LEU A 127 11.14 7.18 -8.84
N GLU A 128 12.40 7.25 -8.40
CA GLU A 128 12.80 8.19 -7.34
C GLU A 128 12.64 9.65 -7.80
N GLY A 129 12.79 9.89 -9.09
CA GLY A 129 12.63 11.19 -9.70
C GLY A 129 13.89 12.05 -9.63
N LYS A 130 13.75 13.32 -10.06
CA LYS A 130 14.81 14.32 -10.05
C LYS A 130 14.81 15.08 -8.73
N TYR A 131 15.98 15.21 -8.14
CA TYR A 131 16.15 16.04 -6.95
C TYR A 131 16.26 17.53 -7.35
N THR A 132 15.71 18.41 -6.52
CA THR A 132 16.01 19.85 -6.61
C THR A 132 17.43 20.11 -6.12
N ALA A 133 18.07 21.20 -6.53
CA ALA A 133 19.46 21.53 -6.14
C ALA A 133 19.69 21.39 -4.62
N ARG A 134 18.78 21.93 -3.78
CA ARG A 134 18.86 21.79 -2.32
C ARG A 134 18.72 20.33 -1.84
N LYS A 135 17.88 19.54 -2.50
CA LYS A 135 17.68 18.12 -2.18
C LYS A 135 18.88 17.30 -2.61
N GLU A 136 19.49 17.66 -3.74
CA GLU A 136 20.69 17.01 -4.28
C GLU A 136 21.90 17.27 -3.38
N GLU A 137 22.09 18.50 -2.91
CA GLU A 137 23.13 18.84 -1.94
C GLU A 137 23.05 18.02 -0.65
N MET A 138 21.84 17.81 -0.12
CA MET A 138 21.64 17.12 1.15
C MET A 138 21.57 15.58 1.01
N PHE A 139 21.01 15.09 -0.08
CA PHE A 139 20.61 13.69 -0.24
C PHE A 139 20.99 13.07 -1.59
N GLY A 140 21.81 13.75 -2.42
CA GLY A 140 22.20 13.28 -3.76
C GLY A 140 22.84 11.90 -3.75
N ASN A 141 23.56 11.56 -2.69
CA ASN A 141 24.12 10.22 -2.49
C ASN A 141 23.09 9.11 -2.35
N SER A 142 21.79 9.42 -2.25
CA SER A 142 20.73 8.45 -2.22
C SER A 142 20.27 7.99 -3.61
N LEU A 143 20.71 8.66 -4.67
CA LEU A 143 20.39 8.30 -6.05
C LEU A 143 21.38 7.28 -6.61
N LEU A 144 20.87 6.33 -7.38
CA LEU A 144 21.67 5.47 -8.26
C LEU A 144 21.90 6.13 -9.63
N PHE A 145 20.86 6.84 -10.10
CA PHE A 145 20.85 7.46 -11.43
C PHE A 145 20.25 8.87 -11.38
N ASN A 146 20.90 9.81 -12.05
CA ASN A 146 20.53 11.23 -12.06
C ASN A 146 19.72 11.65 -13.29
N THR A 147 19.32 10.71 -14.15
CA THR A 147 18.51 10.98 -15.34
C THR A 147 17.25 10.14 -15.38
N GLY A 148 16.17 10.69 -15.94
CA GLY A 148 14.91 9.98 -16.06
C GLY A 148 14.99 8.73 -16.94
N ILE A 149 15.79 8.80 -18.02
CA ILE A 149 16.02 7.65 -18.90
C ILE A 149 16.75 6.53 -18.14
N ALA A 150 17.81 6.84 -17.40
CA ALA A 150 18.57 5.83 -16.69
C ALA A 150 17.75 5.18 -15.55
N GLN A 151 16.90 5.95 -14.85
CA GLN A 151 15.96 5.38 -13.87
C GLN A 151 14.91 4.51 -14.55
N ALA A 152 14.40 4.91 -15.71
CA ALA A 152 13.43 4.14 -16.48
C ALA A 152 14.04 2.85 -17.05
N ASP A 153 15.26 2.91 -17.62
CA ASP A 153 15.95 1.72 -18.13
C ASP A 153 16.22 0.72 -17.02
N HIS A 154 16.62 1.20 -15.84
CA HIS A 154 16.80 0.36 -14.66
C HIS A 154 15.49 -0.30 -14.23
N LEU A 155 14.37 0.44 -14.22
CA LEU A 155 13.05 -0.15 -13.96
C LEU A 155 12.71 -1.20 -15.02
N ILE A 156 12.88 -0.90 -16.31
CA ILE A 156 12.57 -1.83 -17.41
C ILE A 156 13.34 -3.14 -17.27
N GLU A 157 14.60 -3.07 -16.84
CA GLU A 157 15.47 -4.24 -16.66
C GLU A 157 15.11 -5.04 -15.42
N TYR A 158 14.87 -4.38 -14.27
CA TYR A 158 14.75 -5.06 -12.97
C TYR A 158 13.34 -5.25 -12.47
N PHE A 159 12.34 -4.61 -13.08
CA PHE A 159 10.95 -4.82 -12.68
C PHE A 159 10.49 -6.23 -13.05
N PRO A 160 9.85 -6.99 -12.13
CA PRO A 160 9.42 -8.36 -12.38
C PRO A 160 8.61 -8.50 -13.66
N LYS A 161 8.82 -9.62 -14.38
CA LYS A 161 8.03 -10.01 -15.54
C LYS A 161 7.49 -11.41 -15.32
N VAL A 162 6.17 -11.51 -15.20
CA VAL A 162 5.47 -12.77 -14.92
C VAL A 162 4.40 -12.98 -15.97
N GLU A 163 4.48 -14.10 -16.70
CA GLU A 163 3.47 -14.44 -17.70
C GLU A 163 2.10 -14.60 -17.05
N GLY A 164 1.08 -13.99 -17.65
CA GLY A 164 -0.28 -13.99 -17.12
C GLY A 164 -0.57 -12.88 -16.09
N ILE A 165 0.43 -12.07 -15.73
CA ILE A 165 0.22 -10.87 -14.92
C ILE A 165 0.43 -9.62 -15.78
N GLU A 166 -0.60 -8.77 -15.85
CA GLU A 166 -0.51 -7.43 -16.41
C GLU A 166 -0.32 -6.40 -15.28
N THR A 167 0.66 -5.50 -15.44
CA THR A 167 0.92 -4.42 -14.49
C THR A 167 0.29 -3.13 -14.98
N LEU A 168 -0.69 -2.63 -14.24
CA LEU A 168 -1.39 -1.38 -14.49
C LEU A 168 -0.80 -0.30 -13.58
N PHE A 169 -0.41 0.86 -14.11
CA PHE A 169 0.21 1.86 -13.26
C PHE A 169 -0.25 3.28 -13.53
N ILE A 170 -0.39 4.05 -12.47
CA ILE A 170 -0.46 5.51 -12.52
C ILE A 170 0.90 6.09 -12.14
N THR A 171 1.13 7.35 -12.46
CA THR A 171 2.32 8.07 -12.00
C THR A 171 2.04 8.86 -10.73
N GLY A 172 3.07 9.05 -9.91
CA GLY A 172 3.01 9.82 -8.67
C GLY A 172 3.83 11.11 -8.71
N GLU A 173 3.95 11.76 -7.56
CA GLU A 173 4.61 13.06 -7.45
C GLU A 173 6.08 13.02 -7.88
N THR A 174 6.80 11.94 -7.59
CA THR A 174 8.23 11.82 -7.96
C THR A 174 8.43 11.57 -9.43
N ASP A 175 7.55 10.82 -10.05
CA ASP A 175 7.60 10.53 -11.49
C ASP A 175 7.46 11.82 -12.33
N HIS A 176 6.68 12.79 -11.84
CA HIS A 176 6.46 14.09 -12.52
C HIS A 176 7.61 15.09 -12.37
N THR A 177 8.68 14.75 -11.68
CA THR A 177 9.85 15.62 -11.57
C THR A 177 10.68 15.66 -12.87
N TRP A 178 10.53 14.64 -13.74
CA TRP A 178 11.14 14.58 -15.06
C TRP A 178 10.26 15.32 -16.08
N LYS A 179 10.57 16.59 -16.35
CA LYS A 179 9.78 17.46 -17.22
C LYS A 179 10.13 17.33 -18.71
N ASP A 180 11.34 16.91 -18.98
CA ASP A 180 11.94 16.93 -20.32
C ASP A 180 11.73 15.59 -21.07
N PHE A 181 11.17 14.58 -20.39
CA PHE A 181 11.04 13.23 -20.89
C PHE A 181 9.74 12.58 -20.41
N ASN A 182 9.01 11.97 -21.33
CA ASN A 182 7.79 11.23 -21.01
C ASN A 182 8.12 9.80 -20.60
N VAL A 183 8.55 9.66 -19.36
CA VAL A 183 9.06 8.40 -18.77
C VAL A 183 8.05 7.26 -18.90
N TRP A 184 6.79 7.52 -18.62
CA TRP A 184 5.74 6.49 -18.60
C TRP A 184 5.42 5.93 -19.98
N LYS A 185 5.36 6.79 -21.01
CA LYS A 185 5.21 6.31 -22.40
C LYS A 185 6.44 5.52 -22.87
N TYR A 186 7.61 5.88 -22.39
CA TYR A 186 8.83 5.15 -22.69
C TYR A 186 8.81 3.74 -22.04
N ILE A 187 8.41 3.64 -20.78
CA ILE A 187 8.29 2.36 -20.07
C ILE A 187 7.25 1.47 -20.78
N GLU A 188 6.04 1.98 -21.02
CA GLU A 188 4.97 1.26 -21.72
C GLU A 188 5.41 0.78 -23.11
N GLY A 189 6.11 1.63 -23.87
CA GLY A 189 6.64 1.25 -25.19
C GLY A 189 7.73 0.17 -25.18
N LYS A 190 8.37 -0.09 -24.03
CA LYS A 190 9.40 -1.11 -23.85
C LYS A 190 8.91 -2.37 -23.15
N ARG A 191 7.83 -2.25 -22.36
CA ARG A 191 7.27 -3.32 -21.53
C ARG A 191 5.82 -3.55 -21.92
N SER A 192 5.57 -4.55 -22.79
CA SER A 192 4.22 -4.93 -23.23
C SER A 192 3.32 -5.49 -22.12
N ASP A 193 3.90 -5.83 -20.97
CA ASP A 193 3.22 -6.30 -19.76
C ASP A 193 2.90 -5.16 -18.77
N MET A 194 3.17 -3.91 -19.16
CA MET A 194 2.92 -2.72 -18.34
C MET A 194 2.05 -1.72 -19.09
N THR A 195 0.90 -1.36 -18.52
CA THR A 195 -0.07 -0.43 -19.11
C THR A 195 -0.17 0.85 -18.28
N TYR A 196 0.06 2.01 -18.92
CA TYR A 196 -0.06 3.31 -18.29
C TYR A 196 -1.51 3.78 -18.22
N LEU A 197 -2.04 3.98 -17.02
CA LEU A 197 -3.43 4.36 -16.76
C LEU A 197 -3.67 5.87 -16.74
N GLY A 198 -2.64 6.66 -16.52
CA GLY A 198 -2.76 8.12 -16.44
C GLY A 198 -1.92 8.74 -15.32
N PRO A 199 -1.86 10.08 -15.29
CA PRO A 199 -1.12 10.80 -14.29
C PRO A 199 -1.92 10.88 -12.99
N LYS A 200 -1.29 10.54 -11.88
CA LYS A 200 -1.78 10.75 -10.52
C LYS A 200 -3.05 9.99 -10.13
N SER A 201 -4.04 9.86 -10.99
CA SER A 201 -5.30 9.16 -10.68
C SER A 201 -5.92 8.48 -11.89
N CYS A 202 -6.64 7.38 -11.65
CA CYS A 202 -7.45 6.68 -12.65
C CYS A 202 -8.58 5.91 -11.96
N ASN A 203 -9.75 5.88 -12.59
CA ASN A 203 -10.82 4.97 -12.20
C ASN A 203 -10.69 3.67 -13.02
N VAL A 204 -10.29 2.59 -12.35
CA VAL A 204 -10.20 1.26 -12.96
C VAL A 204 -11.51 0.53 -12.69
N LYS A 205 -12.18 0.09 -13.76
CA LYS A 205 -13.43 -0.65 -13.64
C LYS A 205 -13.23 -2.10 -14.05
N PHE A 206 -13.45 -2.99 -13.10
CA PHE A 206 -13.58 -4.42 -13.35
C PHE A 206 -15.06 -4.76 -13.44
N ASN A 207 -15.56 -5.00 -14.64
CA ASN A 207 -17.00 -5.06 -14.91
C ASN A 207 -17.69 -3.78 -14.42
N ASN A 208 -18.64 -3.90 -13.48
CA ASN A 208 -19.31 -2.76 -12.86
C ASN A 208 -18.73 -2.41 -11.46
N VAL A 209 -17.57 -2.95 -11.08
CA VAL A 209 -16.87 -2.58 -9.85
C VAL A 209 -15.94 -1.42 -10.12
N SER A 210 -16.10 -0.33 -9.40
CA SER A 210 -15.35 0.92 -9.55
C SER A 210 -14.22 1.02 -8.53
N ILE A 211 -12.97 1.04 -8.99
CA ILE A 211 -11.77 1.16 -8.18
C ILE A 211 -11.08 2.49 -8.49
N GLN A 212 -11.15 3.44 -7.58
CA GLN A 212 -10.40 4.68 -7.70
C GLN A 212 -8.96 4.48 -7.23
N VAL A 213 -8.02 4.70 -8.13
CA VAL A 213 -6.58 4.68 -7.84
C VAL A 213 -6.08 6.11 -7.78
N GLU A 214 -5.44 6.51 -6.69
CA GLU A 214 -4.97 7.89 -6.49
C GLU A 214 -3.60 7.89 -5.83
N ASN A 215 -2.68 8.74 -6.30
CA ASN A 215 -1.42 9.02 -5.61
C ASN A 215 -1.54 10.34 -4.84
N LEU A 216 -1.59 10.25 -3.52
CA LEU A 216 -1.80 11.42 -2.66
C LEU A 216 -0.56 12.33 -2.65
N LYS A 217 -0.79 13.62 -2.90
CA LYS A 217 0.25 14.62 -2.69
C LYS A 217 0.44 14.87 -1.20
N LYS A 218 1.66 14.69 -0.71
CA LYS A 218 2.00 15.03 0.67
C LYS A 218 2.17 16.54 0.83
N ASN A 219 1.13 17.20 1.32
CA ASN A 219 1.21 18.58 1.80
C ASN A 219 1.50 18.57 3.31
N GLY A 220 2.77 18.45 3.69
CA GLY A 220 3.19 18.34 5.09
C GLY A 220 2.92 16.96 5.69
N GLU A 221 3.33 16.75 6.93
CA GLU A 221 3.15 15.50 7.63
C GLU A 221 2.05 15.64 8.68
N ALA A 222 1.04 14.79 8.56
CA ALA A 222 0.05 14.68 9.62
C ALA A 222 0.63 13.81 10.73
N TYR A 223 0.55 14.28 11.96
CA TYR A 223 0.92 13.50 13.15
C TYR A 223 0.18 12.15 13.21
N THR A 224 -1.06 12.12 12.73
CA THR A 224 -1.89 10.90 12.68
C THR A 224 -1.92 10.30 11.28
N ILE A 225 -1.44 9.07 11.14
CA ILE A 225 -1.31 8.39 9.83
C ILE A 225 -2.64 8.19 9.11
N ALA A 226 -3.75 8.04 9.83
CA ALA A 226 -5.06 7.88 9.22
C ALA A 226 -5.68 9.20 8.71
N TYR A 227 -5.09 10.36 9.04
CA TYR A 227 -5.65 11.64 8.64
C TYR A 227 -5.66 11.86 7.11
N PRO A 228 -4.57 11.63 6.35
CA PRO A 228 -4.59 11.84 4.90
C PRO A 228 -5.65 11.00 4.16
N PRO A 229 -5.78 9.68 4.37
CA PRO A 229 -6.85 8.90 3.77
C PRO A 229 -8.25 9.37 4.15
N GLN A 230 -8.49 9.67 5.42
CA GLN A 230 -9.79 10.19 5.87
C GLN A 230 -10.10 11.57 5.32
N LYS A 231 -9.09 12.44 5.16
CA LYS A 231 -9.24 13.75 4.52
C LYS A 231 -9.63 13.60 3.05
N TYR A 232 -8.95 12.70 2.33
CA TYR A 232 -9.27 12.40 0.93
C TYR A 232 -10.73 11.94 0.80
N SER A 233 -11.15 10.95 1.57
CA SER A 233 -12.54 10.46 1.56
C SER A 233 -13.57 11.57 1.78
N ARG A 234 -13.27 12.53 2.67
CA ARG A 234 -14.18 13.66 2.93
C ARG A 234 -14.20 14.71 1.83
N SER A 235 -13.16 14.79 1.00
CA SER A 235 -13.09 15.74 -0.11
C SER A 235 -13.85 15.28 -1.35
N LEU A 236 -14.23 13.99 -1.43
CA LEU A 236 -15.00 13.44 -2.54
C LEU A 236 -16.39 14.08 -2.57
N ALA A 237 -16.83 14.48 -3.76
CA ALA A 237 -18.18 14.96 -4.00
C ALA A 237 -19.22 13.84 -3.84
N CYS A 238 -20.49 14.18 -3.66
CA CYS A 238 -21.54 13.20 -3.43
C CYS A 238 -21.83 12.28 -4.64
N TYR A 239 -21.40 12.68 -5.84
CA TYR A 239 -21.52 11.90 -7.07
C TYR A 239 -20.26 11.06 -7.38
N GLU A 240 -19.18 11.23 -6.61
CA GLU A 240 -17.96 10.43 -6.71
C GLU A 240 -18.13 9.21 -5.80
N ASP A 241 -18.73 8.17 -6.38
CA ASP A 241 -19.02 6.91 -5.69
C ASP A 241 -18.12 5.80 -6.24
N TYR A 242 -17.34 5.19 -5.36
CA TYR A 242 -16.39 4.14 -5.68
C TYR A 242 -16.54 2.98 -4.70
N ASP A 243 -16.54 1.75 -5.21
CA ASP A 243 -16.57 0.54 -4.37
C ASP A 243 -15.26 0.43 -3.54
N ILE A 244 -14.13 0.74 -4.19
CA ILE A 244 -12.79 0.62 -3.60
C ILE A 244 -11.98 1.87 -3.94
N ILE A 245 -11.17 2.34 -2.99
CA ILE A 245 -10.23 3.45 -3.18
C ILE A 245 -8.83 2.99 -2.77
N LEU A 246 -7.87 3.06 -3.69
CA LEU A 246 -6.46 2.71 -3.49
C LEU A 246 -5.62 3.99 -3.44
N LEU A 247 -4.98 4.26 -2.30
CA LEU A 247 -4.24 5.50 -2.05
C LEU A 247 -2.74 5.24 -1.95
N GLY A 248 -1.99 5.58 -3.00
CA GLY A 248 -0.53 5.60 -3.02
C GLY A 248 0.06 6.84 -2.36
N GLY A 249 1.39 6.86 -2.18
CA GLY A 249 2.11 7.99 -1.58
C GLY A 249 1.95 8.13 -0.07
N THR A 250 1.20 7.25 0.58
CA THR A 250 0.96 7.26 2.03
C THR A 250 2.12 6.65 2.82
N LEU A 251 2.89 5.76 2.21
CA LEU A 251 4.04 5.02 2.76
C LEU A 251 3.68 4.11 3.95
N THR A 252 2.41 3.91 4.26
CA THR A 252 1.96 3.14 5.43
C THR A 252 0.83 2.18 5.05
N ILE A 253 0.80 1.03 5.70
CA ILE A 253 -0.30 0.09 5.56
C ILE A 253 -1.47 0.59 6.39
N GLN A 254 -2.60 0.83 5.73
CA GLN A 254 -3.85 1.13 6.41
C GLN A 254 -5.02 0.58 5.60
N ASP A 255 -5.96 -0.04 6.28
CA ASP A 255 -7.20 -0.53 5.71
C ASP A 255 -8.38 0.04 6.50
N PHE A 256 -9.27 0.68 5.79
CA PHE A 256 -10.54 1.18 6.27
C PHE A 256 -11.63 0.32 5.60
N PRO A 257 -11.99 -0.82 6.18
CA PRO A 257 -12.91 -1.77 5.54
C PRO A 257 -14.26 -1.15 5.14
N ARG A 258 -14.65 -0.09 5.84
CA ARG A 258 -15.77 0.76 5.46
C ARG A 258 -15.55 2.19 5.95
N LEU A 259 -15.37 3.12 5.02
CA LEU A 259 -15.35 4.54 5.32
C LEU A 259 -16.26 5.25 4.31
N ARG A 260 -17.37 5.81 4.79
CA ARG A 260 -18.53 6.12 3.95
C ARG A 260 -19.02 4.82 3.28
N ASP A 261 -19.21 4.83 1.96
CA ASP A 261 -19.68 3.69 1.19
C ASP A 261 -18.55 2.91 0.50
N SER A 262 -17.29 3.34 0.66
CA SER A 262 -16.13 2.74 0.03
C SER A 262 -15.25 1.98 1.02
N ARG A 263 -14.54 0.97 0.54
CA ARG A 263 -13.36 0.45 1.23
C ARG A 263 -12.13 1.23 0.78
N ILE A 264 -11.35 1.74 1.71
CA ILE A 264 -10.18 2.57 1.42
C ILE A 264 -8.92 1.86 1.91
N LEU A 265 -7.96 1.68 1.01
CA LEU A 265 -6.67 1.07 1.29
C LEU A 265 -5.57 2.11 1.07
N ALA A 266 -4.81 2.42 2.11
CA ALA A 266 -3.56 3.16 2.00
C ALA A 266 -2.45 2.17 1.71
N ILE A 267 -1.79 2.35 0.57
CA ILE A 267 -0.86 1.36 0.03
C ILE A 267 0.53 1.59 0.62
N PRO A 268 1.16 0.55 1.19
CA PRO A 268 2.51 0.62 1.71
C PRO A 268 3.53 0.86 0.60
N SER A 269 4.76 1.18 0.98
CA SER A 269 5.84 1.36 0.04
C SER A 269 6.55 0.05 -0.32
N CYS A 270 7.28 0.07 -1.43
CA CYS A 270 8.24 -0.96 -1.78
C CYS A 270 9.70 -0.44 -1.67
N VAL A 271 9.93 0.63 -0.92
CA VAL A 271 11.25 1.23 -0.70
C VAL A 271 11.59 1.24 0.78
N ALA A 272 12.84 1.05 1.14
CA ALA A 272 13.32 1.24 2.51
C ALA A 272 13.30 2.73 2.90
N ARG A 273 13.25 3.01 4.19
CA ARG A 273 13.17 4.39 4.70
C ARG A 273 14.41 5.20 4.31
N THR A 274 14.25 6.14 3.39
CA THR A 274 15.34 6.98 2.86
C THR A 274 15.80 8.03 3.88
N PRO A 275 17.01 8.61 3.73
CA PRO A 275 17.47 9.74 4.55
C PRO A 275 16.52 10.94 4.49
N LEU A 276 15.92 11.22 3.32
CA LEU A 276 14.91 12.25 3.17
C LEU A 276 13.65 11.95 4.00
N MET A 277 13.19 10.70 4.03
CA MET A 277 12.06 10.30 4.87
C MET A 277 12.42 10.42 6.36
N LYS A 278 13.65 10.05 6.73
CA LYS A 278 14.16 10.21 8.11
C LYS A 278 14.20 11.67 8.54
N SER A 279 14.70 12.57 7.68
CA SER A 279 14.77 14.02 7.97
C SER A 279 13.39 14.69 8.12
N LYS A 280 12.33 14.03 7.67
CA LYS A 280 10.94 14.50 7.77
C LYS A 280 10.11 13.70 8.77
N ASP A 281 10.75 12.87 9.59
CA ASP A 281 10.11 11.96 10.54
C ASP A 281 8.99 11.08 9.94
N GLN A 282 9.10 10.76 8.64
CA GLN A 282 8.10 9.97 7.93
C GLN A 282 8.13 8.52 8.38
N GLN A 283 6.96 8.00 8.74
CA GLN A 283 6.78 6.56 8.89
C GLN A 283 6.82 5.90 7.51
N ASN A 284 7.35 4.68 7.46
CA ASN A 284 7.43 3.88 6.26
C ASN A 284 7.19 2.42 6.62
N THR A 285 6.23 1.80 5.99
CA THR A 285 5.97 0.36 6.08
C THR A 285 6.07 -0.27 4.71
N MET A 286 6.64 -1.46 4.64
CA MET A 286 6.85 -2.18 3.39
C MET A 286 5.84 -3.32 3.28
N GLY A 287 5.21 -3.46 2.11
CA GLY A 287 4.22 -4.50 1.91
C GLY A 287 3.45 -4.38 0.60
N SER A 288 2.42 -5.20 0.49
CA SER A 288 1.49 -5.22 -0.64
C SER A 288 0.09 -5.60 -0.18
N TYR A 289 -0.89 -5.31 -1.02
CA TYR A 289 -2.23 -5.86 -0.88
C TYR A 289 -2.50 -6.88 -1.99
N GLU A 290 -3.34 -7.86 -1.67
CA GLU A 290 -3.97 -8.76 -2.62
C GLU A 290 -5.47 -8.68 -2.43
N LEU A 291 -6.19 -8.33 -3.48
CA LEU A 291 -7.64 -8.18 -3.49
C LEU A 291 -8.25 -9.29 -4.33
N GLU A 292 -9.33 -9.88 -3.85
CA GLU A 292 -10.13 -10.84 -4.58
C GLU A 292 -11.55 -10.30 -4.73
N LEU A 293 -11.92 -9.96 -5.96
CA LEU A 293 -13.22 -9.44 -6.33
C LEU A 293 -14.15 -10.58 -6.70
N GLN A 294 -15.33 -10.64 -6.09
CA GLN A 294 -16.41 -11.55 -6.46
C GLN A 294 -17.58 -10.73 -7.00
N TYR A 295 -18.12 -11.14 -8.14
CA TYR A 295 -19.17 -10.41 -8.83
C TYR A 295 -20.54 -11.03 -8.58
N ASN A 296 -21.59 -10.21 -8.64
CA ASN A 296 -22.95 -10.66 -8.79
C ASN A 296 -23.31 -10.75 -10.29
N LYS A 297 -24.50 -11.25 -10.62
CA LYS A 297 -24.99 -11.39 -12.00
C LYS A 297 -25.07 -10.07 -12.80
N LEU A 298 -24.95 -8.92 -12.14
CA LEU A 298 -24.93 -7.60 -12.76
C LEU A 298 -23.48 -7.05 -12.90
N GLY A 299 -22.47 -7.86 -12.61
CA GLY A 299 -21.07 -7.44 -12.62
C GLY A 299 -20.69 -6.46 -11.50
N LYS A 300 -21.56 -6.23 -10.51
CA LYS A 300 -21.26 -5.41 -9.33
C LYS A 300 -20.56 -6.23 -8.26
N LEU A 301 -19.85 -5.56 -7.38
CA LEU A 301 -19.16 -6.18 -6.25
C LEU A 301 -20.16 -6.95 -5.37
N LYS A 302 -19.96 -8.26 -5.25
CA LYS A 302 -20.69 -9.13 -4.34
C LYS A 302 -19.97 -9.30 -3.02
N ASN A 303 -18.66 -9.53 -3.10
CA ASN A 303 -17.77 -9.67 -1.97
C ASN A 303 -16.38 -9.20 -2.33
N LEU A 304 -15.62 -8.70 -1.34
CA LEU A 304 -14.24 -8.29 -1.45
C LEU A 304 -13.45 -8.92 -0.31
N ASN A 305 -12.57 -9.84 -0.67
CA ASN A 305 -11.52 -10.32 0.23
C ASN A 305 -10.27 -9.47 0.01
N SER A 306 -9.59 -9.08 1.07
CA SER A 306 -8.30 -8.40 0.96
C SER A 306 -7.31 -9.00 1.94
N ASN A 307 -6.15 -9.34 1.45
CA ASN A 307 -5.03 -9.80 2.22
C ASN A 307 -3.94 -8.73 2.20
N VAL A 308 -3.32 -8.48 3.35
CA VAL A 308 -2.22 -7.54 3.49
C VAL A 308 -0.95 -8.34 3.76
N SER A 309 0.04 -8.22 2.91
CA SER A 309 1.37 -8.77 3.16
C SER A 309 2.28 -7.67 3.70
N PHE A 310 2.91 -7.92 4.82
CA PHE A 310 3.79 -6.99 5.50
C PHE A 310 5.21 -7.56 5.55
N TYR A 311 6.20 -6.73 5.23
CA TYR A 311 7.61 -7.10 5.30
C TYR A 311 8.28 -6.27 6.40
N TYR A 312 8.65 -6.93 7.48
CA TYR A 312 9.11 -6.27 8.70
C TYR A 312 10.46 -5.56 8.53
N LEU A 313 11.40 -6.20 7.86
CA LEU A 313 12.74 -5.65 7.66
C LEU A 313 13.01 -5.40 6.17
N PRO A 314 13.54 -4.24 5.82
CA PRO A 314 14.08 -4.02 4.47
C PRO A 314 15.30 -4.92 4.27
N SER A 315 15.55 -5.28 3.02
CA SER A 315 16.79 -5.95 2.63
C SER A 315 17.88 -4.91 2.39
N ASP A 316 19.14 -5.29 2.69
CA ASP A 316 20.29 -4.55 2.18
C ASP A 316 20.48 -4.98 0.71
N GLU A 317 19.94 -4.19 -0.22
CA GLU A 317 19.93 -4.53 -1.63
C GLU A 317 21.30 -4.30 -2.27
N ASN A 318 21.72 -5.28 -3.06
CA ASN A 318 22.80 -5.12 -4.02
C ASN A 318 22.26 -5.40 -5.42
N TYR A 319 21.71 -4.38 -6.06
CA TYR A 319 21.08 -4.46 -7.38
C TYR A 319 21.99 -5.05 -8.47
N LEU A 320 23.32 -5.00 -8.32
CA LEU A 320 24.26 -5.66 -9.26
C LEU A 320 24.25 -7.19 -9.18
N THR A 321 23.78 -7.75 -8.08
CA THR A 321 23.72 -9.20 -7.83
C THR A 321 22.31 -9.77 -7.86
N ILE A 322 21.29 -8.92 -7.84
CA ILE A 322 19.90 -9.34 -7.92
C ILE A 322 19.56 -9.57 -9.39
N LYS A 323 19.08 -10.76 -9.70
CA LYS A 323 18.59 -11.08 -11.03
C LYS A 323 17.14 -10.60 -11.18
N PRO A 324 16.76 -10.04 -12.34
CA PRO A 324 15.37 -9.72 -12.64
C PRO A 324 14.51 -10.97 -12.59
N LEU A 325 13.37 -10.90 -11.93
CA LEU A 325 12.40 -11.99 -11.90
C LEU A 325 11.72 -12.13 -13.25
N ASN A 326 11.77 -13.34 -13.82
CA ASN A 326 11.06 -13.70 -15.04
C ASN A 326 10.41 -15.08 -14.87
N ILE A 327 9.09 -15.13 -14.94
CA ILE A 327 8.33 -16.37 -14.87
C ILE A 327 7.61 -16.56 -16.20
N LYS A 328 7.90 -17.67 -16.89
CA LYS A 328 7.23 -18.11 -18.12
C LYS A 328 6.66 -19.51 -17.92
N HIS A 329 5.43 -19.72 -18.35
CA HIS A 329 4.75 -21.02 -18.26
C HIS A 329 4.75 -21.63 -16.85
N GLY A 330 4.74 -20.79 -15.81
CA GLY A 330 4.76 -21.22 -14.40
C GLY A 330 6.15 -21.61 -13.87
N GLU A 331 7.21 -21.53 -14.66
CA GLU A 331 8.58 -21.78 -14.23
C GLU A 331 9.37 -20.47 -14.14
N GLU A 332 10.19 -20.33 -13.10
CA GLU A 332 11.12 -19.22 -12.98
C GLU A 332 12.31 -19.47 -13.92
N ASN A 333 12.38 -18.66 -14.99
CA ASN A 333 13.44 -18.75 -15.97
C ASN A 333 14.53 -17.71 -15.66
N GLU A 334 15.78 -18.13 -15.64
CA GLU A 334 16.88 -17.17 -15.72
C GLU A 334 16.76 -16.42 -17.06
N LEU A 335 16.81 -15.10 -17.03
CA LEU A 335 16.94 -14.32 -18.26
C LEU A 335 18.27 -14.72 -18.92
N ILE A 336 18.18 -15.63 -19.89
CA ILE A 336 19.28 -15.92 -20.79
C ILE A 336 19.42 -14.69 -21.67
N GLU A 337 20.55 -14.00 -21.49
CA GLU A 337 21.02 -12.88 -22.31
C GLU A 337 19.91 -11.93 -22.79
N VAL A 338 19.90 -10.74 -22.22
CA VAL A 338 19.42 -9.59 -22.95
C VAL A 338 20.23 -9.56 -24.25
N THR A 339 19.73 -10.25 -25.26
CA THR A 339 20.23 -10.10 -26.62
C THR A 339 20.29 -8.60 -26.84
N ASN A 340 21.40 -8.12 -27.33
CA ASN A 340 21.72 -6.75 -27.70
C ASN A 340 20.69 -6.11 -28.65
N ASN A 341 19.43 -6.11 -28.28
CA ASN A 341 18.42 -5.27 -28.86
C ASN A 341 18.69 -3.89 -28.29
N LYS A 342 19.27 -3.03 -29.14
CA LYS A 342 19.56 -1.63 -28.92
C LYS A 342 18.50 -0.99 -28.03
N LEU A 343 18.70 -1.10 -26.71
CA LEU A 343 18.04 -0.25 -25.74
C LEU A 343 18.42 1.17 -26.14
N GLY A 344 17.43 2.03 -26.39
CA GLY A 344 17.61 3.42 -26.75
C GLY A 344 18.10 4.25 -25.57
N GLY A 345 19.14 3.77 -24.89
CA GLY A 345 19.96 4.61 -24.03
C GLY A 345 20.56 5.72 -24.90
N SER A 346 20.69 6.93 -24.39
CA SER A 346 21.35 7.99 -25.15
C SER A 346 22.68 7.42 -25.66
N GLU A 347 23.03 7.73 -26.90
CA GLU A 347 24.30 7.31 -27.52
C GLU A 347 25.49 7.60 -26.57
N LEU A 348 25.37 8.64 -25.77
CA LEU A 348 26.30 9.02 -24.71
C LEU A 348 26.42 7.95 -23.62
N PHE A 349 25.31 7.38 -23.12
CA PHE A 349 25.34 6.36 -22.07
C PHE A 349 26.04 5.08 -22.56
N LEU A 350 25.69 4.63 -23.77
CA LEU A 350 26.34 3.47 -24.39
C LEU A 350 27.82 3.71 -24.61
N ARG A 351 28.23 4.93 -24.96
CA ARG A 351 29.61 5.34 -25.13
C ARG A 351 30.35 5.33 -23.79
N LEU A 352 29.75 5.90 -22.73
CA LEU A 352 30.31 5.92 -21.37
C LEU A 352 30.44 4.51 -20.79
N ASP A 353 29.49 3.63 -20.99
CA ASP A 353 29.56 2.25 -20.52
C ASP A 353 30.67 1.46 -21.22
N LYS A 354 30.86 1.66 -22.53
CA LYS A 354 32.01 1.10 -23.27
C LYS A 354 33.32 1.62 -22.70
N ILE A 355 33.43 2.91 -22.41
CA ILE A 355 34.63 3.53 -21.83
C ILE A 355 34.89 2.92 -20.44
N TYR A 356 33.85 2.85 -19.58
CA TYR A 356 34.03 2.27 -18.24
C TYR A 356 34.51 0.82 -18.27
N LYS A 357 34.05 -0.01 -19.22
CA LYS A 357 34.51 -1.38 -19.38
C LYS A 357 35.96 -1.50 -19.72
N VAL A 358 36.53 -0.53 -20.46
CA VAL A 358 37.94 -0.50 -20.89
C VAL A 358 38.87 -0.01 -19.77
N ILE A 359 38.37 0.81 -18.82
CA ILE A 359 39.18 1.29 -17.69
C ILE A 359 39.61 0.11 -16.80
N LYS A 360 40.92 0.04 -16.50
CA LYS A 360 41.45 -1.00 -15.60
C LYS A 360 41.01 -0.74 -14.16
N LYS A 361 41.25 -1.72 -13.28
CA LYS A 361 40.97 -1.59 -11.86
C LYS A 361 41.67 -0.38 -11.24
N GLU A 362 42.92 -0.16 -11.67
CA GLU A 362 43.74 0.97 -11.30
C GLU A 362 44.75 1.22 -12.43
N GLU A 363 44.88 2.46 -12.86
CA GLU A 363 45.86 2.85 -13.90
C GLU A 363 46.20 4.35 -13.81
N ARG A 364 47.38 4.74 -14.32
CA ARG A 364 47.78 6.13 -14.33
C ARG A 364 46.87 6.95 -15.24
N PHE A 365 46.55 8.16 -14.80
CA PHE A 365 45.71 9.09 -15.55
C PHE A 365 46.20 9.31 -16.98
N ASN A 366 47.52 9.53 -17.12
CA ASN A 366 48.14 9.74 -18.43
C ASN A 366 48.10 8.50 -19.34
N ASP A 367 48.19 7.28 -18.78
CA ASP A 367 48.12 6.04 -19.55
C ASP A 367 46.70 5.85 -20.07
N LEU A 368 45.69 6.10 -19.23
CA LEU A 368 44.28 6.04 -19.60
C LEU A 368 43.93 7.09 -20.66
N LYS A 369 44.42 8.33 -20.48
CA LYS A 369 44.26 9.42 -21.42
C LYS A 369 44.78 9.06 -22.81
N ASN A 370 46.03 8.57 -22.87
CA ASN A 370 46.68 8.19 -24.14
C ASN A 370 45.92 7.01 -24.81
N ARG A 371 45.47 6.04 -24.02
CA ARG A 371 44.76 4.88 -24.54
C ARG A 371 43.35 5.23 -25.07
N LEU A 372 42.67 6.20 -24.45
CA LEU A 372 41.39 6.70 -24.94
C LEU A 372 41.55 7.78 -26.03
N ASN A 373 42.77 8.28 -26.26
CA ASN A 373 43.08 9.36 -27.18
C ASN A 373 42.24 10.63 -26.93
N VAL A 374 42.24 11.07 -25.68
CA VAL A 374 41.49 12.27 -25.21
C VAL A 374 42.40 13.24 -24.52
N SER A 375 41.98 14.50 -24.40
CA SER A 375 42.68 15.53 -23.61
C SER A 375 42.46 15.34 -22.11
N ASP A 376 43.23 16.02 -21.27
CA ASP A 376 43.03 16.00 -19.81
C ASP A 376 41.65 16.47 -19.43
N THR A 377 41.16 17.56 -20.02
CA THR A 377 39.85 18.13 -19.77
C THR A 377 38.73 17.13 -20.15
N GLU A 378 38.88 16.44 -21.27
CA GLU A 378 37.92 15.44 -21.72
C GLU A 378 37.93 14.22 -20.78
N LEU A 379 39.08 13.76 -20.30
CA LEU A 379 39.18 12.64 -19.38
C LEU A 379 38.56 12.98 -18.02
N PHE A 380 38.83 14.18 -17.48
CA PHE A 380 38.14 14.65 -16.27
C PHE A 380 36.60 14.68 -16.47
N GLY A 381 36.14 15.19 -17.63
CA GLY A 381 34.72 15.22 -17.97
C GLY A 381 34.10 13.81 -18.09
N ILE A 382 34.83 12.87 -18.71
CA ILE A 382 34.39 11.46 -18.81
C ILE A 382 34.28 10.84 -17.42
N ILE A 383 35.25 11.05 -16.54
CA ILE A 383 35.24 10.47 -15.19
C ILE A 383 34.13 11.10 -14.37
N ASP A 384 33.94 12.42 -14.43
CA ASP A 384 32.86 13.13 -13.77
C ASP A 384 31.49 12.60 -14.24
N MET A 385 31.30 12.45 -15.56
CA MET A 385 30.06 11.86 -16.09
C MET A 385 29.87 10.40 -15.63
N LEU A 386 30.92 9.59 -15.63
CA LEU A 386 30.84 8.21 -15.13
C LEU A 386 30.42 8.17 -13.66
N GLN A 387 30.92 9.08 -12.82
CA GLN A 387 30.51 9.23 -11.44
C GLN A 387 29.04 9.66 -11.33
N GLN A 388 28.61 10.64 -12.14
CA GLN A 388 27.21 11.08 -12.20
C GLN A 388 26.25 9.96 -12.64
N TYR A 389 26.73 9.06 -13.50
CA TYR A 389 26.00 7.85 -13.91
C TYR A 389 26.17 6.66 -12.94
N GLY A 390 26.63 6.95 -11.70
CA GLY A 390 26.71 5.95 -10.63
C GLY A 390 27.84 4.94 -10.78
N ARG A 391 28.80 5.17 -11.70
CA ARG A 391 30.00 4.32 -11.80
C ARG A 391 30.97 4.66 -10.68
N GLU A 392 31.39 3.64 -9.92
CA GLU A 392 32.34 3.78 -8.83
C GLU A 392 33.76 3.92 -9.42
N ILE A 393 34.18 5.15 -9.63
CA ILE A 393 35.48 5.52 -10.18
C ILE A 393 35.92 6.82 -9.54
N GLU A 394 37.19 6.94 -9.24
CA GLU A 394 37.77 8.16 -8.67
C GLU A 394 39.17 8.46 -9.27
N ILE A 395 39.57 9.71 -9.15
CA ILE A 395 40.95 10.14 -9.40
C ILE A 395 41.58 10.43 -8.05
N VAL A 396 42.70 9.81 -7.77
CA VAL A 396 43.48 9.99 -6.55
C VAL A 396 44.91 10.40 -6.90
N ASP A 397 45.51 11.24 -6.08
CA ASP A 397 46.90 11.53 -6.16
C ASP A 397 47.71 10.53 -5.32
N ILE A 398 48.59 9.78 -5.97
CA ILE A 398 49.48 8.82 -5.33
C ILE A 398 50.91 9.21 -5.67
N ASN A 399 51.64 9.71 -4.71
CA ASN A 399 53.04 10.16 -4.87
C ASN A 399 53.25 11.20 -5.98
N ASN A 400 52.39 12.22 -6.06
CA ASN A 400 52.36 13.27 -7.10
C ASN A 400 52.02 12.73 -8.51
N GLU A 401 51.38 11.61 -8.61
CA GLU A 401 50.90 11.06 -9.87
C GLU A 401 49.39 10.81 -9.78
N LEU A 402 48.63 11.35 -10.72
CA LEU A 402 47.18 11.11 -10.79
C LEU A 402 46.91 9.69 -11.28
N VAL A 403 46.15 8.97 -10.50
CA VAL A 403 45.74 7.59 -10.76
C VAL A 403 44.23 7.53 -10.82
N VAL A 404 43.71 6.92 -11.88
CA VAL A 404 42.29 6.59 -12.02
C VAL A 404 42.10 5.18 -11.50
N ARG A 405 41.19 5.02 -10.51
CA ARG A 405 40.86 3.71 -10.01
C ARG A 405 39.37 3.52 -9.91
N LYS A 406 38.93 2.28 -10.16
CA LYS A 406 37.59 1.84 -9.85
C LYS A 406 37.53 1.62 -8.34
N THR A 407 36.74 2.43 -7.65
CA THR A 407 36.49 2.27 -6.22
C THR A 407 35.51 1.15 -6.04
N PHE A 408 36.04 -0.05 -5.94
CA PHE A 408 35.26 -1.09 -5.30
C PHE A 408 35.24 -0.73 -3.81
N GLN A 409 34.15 -0.15 -3.30
CA GLN A 409 33.94 -0.32 -1.86
C GLN A 409 34.17 -1.80 -1.60
N LYS A 410 34.99 -2.16 -0.62
CA LYS A 410 34.94 -3.47 -0.03
C LYS A 410 33.54 -3.60 0.56
N ARG A 411 32.58 -3.85 -0.34
CA ARG A 411 31.28 -4.35 0.07
C ARG A 411 31.66 -5.57 0.85
N LYS A 412 31.46 -5.54 2.18
CA LYS A 412 31.43 -6.77 2.92
C LYS A 412 30.59 -7.66 2.04
N ASN A 413 31.15 -8.75 1.56
CA ASN A 413 30.39 -9.80 0.92
C ASN A 413 29.45 -10.29 2.01
N TYR A 414 28.33 -9.59 2.17
CA TYR A 414 27.19 -10.20 2.80
C TYR A 414 26.75 -11.23 1.78
N GLU A 415 27.26 -12.46 1.93
CA GLU A 415 26.55 -13.60 1.46
C GLU A 415 25.18 -13.49 2.11
N VAL A 416 24.22 -12.89 1.43
CA VAL A 416 22.82 -13.07 1.74
C VAL A 416 22.56 -14.50 1.31
N LYS A 417 22.92 -15.45 2.17
CA LYS A 417 22.32 -16.77 2.09
C LYS A 417 20.84 -16.47 2.17
N PRO A 418 20.04 -16.91 1.18
CA PRO A 418 18.60 -16.86 1.33
C PRO A 418 18.34 -17.49 2.69
N ARG A 419 17.89 -16.69 3.65
CA ARG A 419 17.50 -17.20 4.96
C ARG A 419 16.29 -18.08 4.68
N LYS A 420 16.52 -19.38 4.56
CA LYS A 420 15.50 -20.39 4.83
C LYS A 420 15.31 -20.41 6.34
N GLU A 421 14.89 -19.29 6.91
CA GLU A 421 14.35 -19.31 8.26
C GLU A 421 12.98 -19.95 8.09
N GLU A 422 12.79 -21.10 8.71
CA GLU A 422 11.48 -21.68 8.87
C GLU A 422 10.63 -20.70 9.66
N LEU A 423 9.67 -20.08 8.98
CA LEU A 423 8.71 -19.20 9.61
C LEU A 423 7.59 -20.06 10.21
N THR A 424 7.23 -19.75 11.45
CA THR A 424 6.05 -20.35 12.06
C THR A 424 4.80 -19.59 11.61
N LYS A 425 3.82 -20.30 11.07
CA LYS A 425 2.50 -19.74 10.74
C LYS A 425 1.52 -19.94 11.88
N LYS A 426 0.80 -18.89 12.27
CA LYS A 426 -0.36 -18.94 13.15
C LYS A 426 -1.53 -18.19 12.53
N GLU A 427 -2.71 -18.81 12.69
CA GLU A 427 -3.98 -18.22 12.23
C GLU A 427 -4.94 -18.17 13.39
N PHE A 428 -5.68 -17.07 13.51
CA PHE A 428 -6.67 -16.87 14.57
C PHE A 428 -7.79 -15.95 14.12
N LEU A 429 -8.94 -16.09 14.80
CA LEU A 429 -10.09 -15.19 14.63
C LEU A 429 -10.09 -14.15 15.76
N VAL A 430 -10.41 -12.91 15.43
CA VAL A 430 -10.64 -11.82 16.38
C VAL A 430 -12.10 -11.40 16.34
N ILE A 431 -12.74 -11.44 17.50
CA ILE A 431 -14.10 -10.94 17.74
C ILE A 431 -14.06 -9.94 18.90
N SER A 432 -15.00 -9.00 18.95
CA SER A 432 -15.06 -7.99 20.01
C SER A 432 -16.48 -7.48 20.19
N ASP A 433 -16.73 -6.87 21.34
CA ASP A 433 -17.93 -6.07 21.61
C ASP A 433 -19.20 -6.80 21.18
N THR A 434 -19.44 -7.98 21.76
CA THR A 434 -20.59 -8.84 21.47
C THR A 434 -21.85 -8.43 22.21
N HIS A 435 -21.71 -7.74 23.36
CA HIS A 435 -22.78 -7.19 24.18
C HIS A 435 -23.95 -8.17 24.40
N TYR A 436 -23.63 -9.42 24.71
CA TYR A 436 -24.69 -10.41 25.01
C TYR A 436 -25.52 -9.96 26.21
N GLY A 437 -26.82 -10.00 26.06
CA GLY A 437 -27.79 -9.43 26.99
C GLY A 437 -28.50 -8.19 26.44
N SER A 438 -27.88 -7.48 25.48
CA SER A 438 -28.47 -6.36 24.76
C SER A 438 -29.52 -6.83 23.73
N ILE A 439 -30.62 -6.09 23.60
CA ILE A 439 -31.60 -6.31 22.52
C ILE A 439 -30.99 -6.06 21.12
N TRP A 440 -29.86 -5.36 21.05
CA TRP A 440 -29.13 -5.01 19.82
C TRP A 440 -28.06 -6.03 19.45
N CYS A 441 -27.72 -7.00 20.34
CA CYS A 441 -26.65 -7.96 20.05
C CYS A 441 -26.99 -8.84 18.83
N GLN A 442 -25.97 -9.21 18.07
CA GLN A 442 -26.08 -9.97 16.83
C GLN A 442 -25.30 -11.29 16.91
N PRO A 443 -25.80 -12.28 17.70
CA PRO A 443 -25.12 -13.57 17.87
C PRO A 443 -24.91 -14.33 16.56
N SER A 444 -25.76 -14.13 15.56
CA SER A 444 -25.60 -14.77 14.25
C SER A 444 -24.35 -14.33 13.52
N MET A 445 -23.83 -13.10 13.75
CA MET A 445 -22.57 -12.61 13.20
C MET A 445 -21.39 -13.36 13.83
N VAL A 446 -21.40 -13.49 15.17
CA VAL A 446 -20.39 -14.26 15.92
C VAL A 446 -20.40 -15.72 15.48
N ASN A 447 -21.61 -16.31 15.40
CA ASN A 447 -21.78 -17.72 15.00
C ASN A 447 -21.28 -17.95 13.57
N THR A 448 -21.50 -17.01 12.64
CA THR A 448 -21.01 -17.07 11.26
C THR A 448 -19.49 -17.02 11.22
N ALA A 449 -18.87 -16.09 11.95
CA ALA A 449 -17.42 -15.94 11.98
C ALA A 449 -16.71 -17.15 12.60
N VAL A 450 -17.24 -17.68 13.72
CA VAL A 450 -16.66 -18.85 14.39
C VAL A 450 -16.87 -20.14 13.59
N TYR A 451 -18.00 -20.26 12.89
CA TYR A 451 -18.22 -21.38 11.97
C TYR A 451 -17.22 -21.34 10.80
N GLU A 452 -16.99 -20.17 10.25
CA GLU A 452 -15.99 -19.99 9.19
C GLU A 452 -14.57 -20.28 9.69
N ALA A 453 -14.22 -19.86 10.93
CA ALA A 453 -12.95 -20.21 11.55
C ALA A 453 -12.78 -21.73 11.69
N TYR A 454 -13.85 -22.41 12.12
CA TYR A 454 -13.84 -23.87 12.21
C TYR A 454 -13.61 -24.54 10.86
N ASN A 455 -14.27 -24.05 9.78
CA ASN A 455 -14.08 -24.58 8.42
C ASN A 455 -12.68 -24.37 7.88
N ARG A 456 -12.00 -23.30 8.29
CA ARG A 456 -10.60 -22.98 7.94
C ARG A 456 -9.58 -23.73 8.81
N GLY A 457 -10.02 -24.49 9.82
CA GLY A 457 -9.13 -25.17 10.76
C GLY A 457 -8.48 -24.25 11.78
N ILE A 458 -8.98 -23.01 11.95
CA ILE A 458 -8.52 -22.07 12.97
C ILE A 458 -9.00 -22.55 14.33
N THR A 459 -8.07 -22.60 15.30
CA THR A 459 -8.34 -23.11 16.65
C THR A 459 -8.48 -22.01 17.70
N ASP A 460 -7.86 -20.86 17.46
CA ASP A 460 -7.77 -19.79 18.44
C ASP A 460 -8.67 -18.62 18.09
N VAL A 461 -9.54 -18.24 19.02
CA VAL A 461 -10.47 -17.11 18.90
C VAL A 461 -10.19 -16.12 20.03
N PHE A 462 -9.78 -14.90 19.69
CA PHE A 462 -9.56 -13.84 20.65
C PHE A 462 -10.76 -12.94 20.77
N HIS A 463 -11.29 -12.79 21.99
CA HIS A 463 -12.37 -11.88 22.31
C HIS A 463 -11.85 -10.65 23.05
N VAL A 464 -11.98 -9.47 22.42
CA VAL A 464 -11.34 -8.23 22.87
C VAL A 464 -12.23 -7.39 23.79
N GLY A 465 -12.98 -8.04 24.71
CA GLY A 465 -13.77 -7.39 25.74
C GLY A 465 -15.20 -7.01 25.30
N ASP A 466 -15.97 -6.49 26.27
CA ASP A 466 -17.41 -6.22 26.19
C ASP A 466 -18.18 -7.45 25.67
N ILE A 467 -17.99 -8.57 26.39
CA ILE A 467 -18.62 -9.86 26.10
C ILE A 467 -20.13 -9.73 26.34
N THR A 468 -20.49 -9.06 27.44
CA THR A 468 -21.88 -8.78 27.81
C THR A 468 -22.20 -7.31 27.75
N ASP A 469 -23.48 -6.96 27.76
CA ASP A 469 -23.94 -5.57 27.77
C ASP A 469 -23.80 -4.91 29.16
N GLY A 470 -23.60 -5.72 30.18
CA GLY A 470 -23.42 -5.25 31.54
C GLY A 470 -24.72 -4.72 32.15
N ASP A 471 -24.61 -3.95 33.23
CA ASP A 471 -25.69 -3.28 33.90
C ASP A 471 -25.35 -1.81 34.22
N TYR A 472 -25.82 -0.92 33.40
CA TYR A 472 -25.67 0.54 33.53
C TYR A 472 -26.92 1.20 34.16
N SER A 473 -27.90 0.44 34.64
CA SER A 473 -29.18 0.98 35.14
C SER A 473 -28.99 2.06 36.22
N ARG A 474 -27.94 1.97 37.04
CA ARG A 474 -27.65 2.96 38.08
C ARG A 474 -27.27 4.33 37.52
N ILE A 475 -26.64 4.38 36.34
CA ILE A 475 -26.12 5.62 35.73
C ILE A 475 -27.02 6.06 34.57
N ARG A 476 -27.61 5.10 33.88
CA ARG A 476 -28.50 5.27 32.73
C ARG A 476 -29.78 4.47 32.97
N PRO A 477 -30.79 5.03 33.66
CA PRO A 477 -32.02 4.29 34.00
C PRO A 477 -32.72 3.64 32.81
N ASN A 478 -32.68 4.29 31.62
CA ASN A 478 -33.27 3.77 30.41
C ASN A 478 -32.58 2.50 29.86
N HIS A 479 -31.38 2.16 30.35
CA HIS A 479 -30.65 0.96 29.95
C HIS A 479 -31.48 -0.31 30.21
N VAL A 480 -32.39 -0.27 31.18
CA VAL A 480 -33.36 -1.36 31.46
C VAL A 480 -34.20 -1.77 30.24
N HIS A 481 -34.43 -0.85 29.30
CA HIS A 481 -35.18 -1.09 28.08
C HIS A 481 -34.30 -1.55 26.91
N GLU A 482 -33.00 -1.56 27.09
CA GLU A 482 -32.03 -1.93 26.06
C GLU A 482 -31.46 -3.34 26.27
N VAL A 483 -31.82 -4.01 27.39
CA VAL A 483 -31.40 -5.37 27.69
C VAL A 483 -32.58 -6.32 27.73
N PHE A 484 -32.40 -7.51 27.18
CA PHE A 484 -33.40 -8.60 27.31
C PHE A 484 -33.08 -9.51 28.49
N LEU A 485 -31.88 -9.42 29.07
CA LEU A 485 -31.48 -10.15 30.26
C LEU A 485 -30.88 -9.21 31.29
N TYR A 486 -31.45 -9.20 32.46
CA TYR A 486 -30.96 -8.44 33.60
C TYR A 486 -29.98 -9.21 34.46
N GLY A 487 -29.08 -8.44 35.07
CA GLY A 487 -28.16 -8.94 36.08
C GLY A 487 -27.07 -9.87 35.54
N ALA A 488 -26.04 -10.04 36.34
CA ALA A 488 -24.82 -10.74 35.95
C ALA A 488 -25.05 -12.20 35.61
N THR A 489 -25.85 -12.91 36.41
CA THR A 489 -26.10 -14.36 36.22
C THR A 489 -26.81 -14.64 34.90
N GLY A 490 -27.87 -13.89 34.56
CA GLY A 490 -28.60 -14.12 33.32
C GLY A 490 -27.74 -13.89 32.07
N GLN A 491 -26.96 -12.81 32.06
CA GLN A 491 -26.05 -12.51 30.92
C GLN A 491 -24.91 -13.52 30.83
N MET A 492 -24.34 -13.94 31.97
CA MET A 492 -23.29 -14.98 32.01
C MET A 492 -23.85 -16.33 31.48
N GLU A 493 -25.02 -16.77 31.94
CA GLU A 493 -25.63 -18.01 31.45
C GLU A 493 -25.93 -17.98 29.96
N TYR A 494 -26.34 -16.82 29.45
CA TYR A 494 -26.55 -16.64 28.02
C TYR A 494 -25.23 -16.81 27.23
N VAL A 495 -24.13 -16.23 27.69
CA VAL A 495 -22.79 -16.42 27.10
C VAL A 495 -22.42 -17.91 27.09
N VAL A 496 -22.53 -18.57 28.25
CA VAL A 496 -22.17 -19.99 28.39
C VAL A 496 -22.95 -20.88 27.40
N LYS A 497 -24.24 -20.59 27.21
CA LYS A 497 -25.12 -21.36 26.32
C LYS A 497 -24.97 -21.03 24.85
N ASN A 498 -24.75 -19.76 24.49
CA ASN A 498 -24.92 -19.27 23.12
C ASN A 498 -23.64 -18.85 22.42
N LEU A 499 -22.54 -18.62 23.14
CA LEU A 499 -21.25 -18.46 22.48
C LEU A 499 -20.94 -19.76 21.69
N PRO A 500 -20.66 -19.70 20.36
CA PRO A 500 -20.51 -20.88 19.52
C PRO A 500 -19.51 -21.89 20.09
N LYS A 501 -19.80 -23.20 19.93
CA LYS A 501 -18.94 -24.28 20.42
C LYS A 501 -18.64 -25.25 19.29
N TYR A 502 -17.39 -25.34 18.87
CA TYR A 502 -16.92 -26.31 17.89
C TYR A 502 -15.71 -27.05 18.42
N LYS A 503 -15.56 -28.31 18.01
CA LYS A 503 -14.42 -29.16 18.45
C LYS A 503 -13.11 -28.51 17.97
N GLY A 504 -12.17 -28.27 18.92
CA GLY A 504 -10.86 -27.68 18.64
C GLY A 504 -10.80 -26.16 18.74
N ILE A 505 -11.93 -25.45 18.76
CA ILE A 505 -11.96 -24.00 19.00
C ILE A 505 -11.73 -23.72 20.48
N LYS A 506 -10.84 -22.79 20.76
CA LYS A 506 -10.55 -22.23 22.09
C LYS A 506 -10.68 -20.70 22.07
N TYR A 507 -11.40 -20.17 23.03
CA TYR A 507 -11.56 -18.73 23.23
C TYR A 507 -10.53 -18.23 24.23
N HIS A 508 -9.88 -17.11 23.88
CA HIS A 508 -8.98 -16.33 24.73
C HIS A 508 -9.60 -14.94 24.90
N ALA A 509 -10.14 -14.63 26.07
CA ALA A 509 -10.96 -13.46 26.26
C ALA A 509 -10.48 -12.56 27.40
N ILE A 510 -10.59 -11.26 27.17
CA ILE A 510 -10.51 -10.25 28.24
C ILE A 510 -11.92 -9.72 28.55
N ALA A 511 -12.11 -9.15 29.74
CA ALA A 511 -13.31 -8.39 30.05
C ALA A 511 -13.12 -6.93 29.60
N GLY A 512 -14.21 -6.28 29.18
CA GLY A 512 -14.25 -4.88 28.85
C GLY A 512 -15.02 -4.03 29.88
N SER A 513 -15.28 -2.78 29.52
CA SER A 513 -15.93 -1.81 30.39
C SER A 513 -17.38 -2.19 30.79
N HIS A 514 -18.10 -2.84 29.88
CA HIS A 514 -19.45 -3.33 30.15
C HIS A 514 -19.43 -4.51 31.11
N ASP A 515 -18.51 -5.46 30.92
CA ASP A 515 -18.34 -6.63 31.78
C ASP A 515 -18.00 -6.23 33.22
N GLN A 516 -17.24 -5.14 33.41
CA GLN A 516 -16.87 -4.61 34.72
C GLN A 516 -18.06 -4.18 35.57
N THR A 517 -19.17 -3.79 34.95
CA THR A 517 -20.37 -3.42 35.69
C THR A 517 -20.92 -4.57 36.54
N HIS A 518 -20.69 -5.81 36.12
CA HIS A 518 -21.07 -6.99 36.91
C HIS A 518 -20.23 -7.12 38.19
N LEU A 519 -18.93 -6.78 38.10
CA LEU A 519 -18.10 -6.75 39.30
C LEU A 519 -18.53 -5.65 40.25
N PHE A 520 -18.76 -4.43 39.73
CA PHE A 520 -19.14 -3.29 40.59
C PHE A 520 -20.52 -3.40 41.17
N ASN A 521 -21.48 -3.96 40.44
CA ASN A 521 -22.86 -4.04 40.90
C ASN A 521 -23.17 -5.31 41.69
N TYR A 522 -22.48 -6.44 41.38
CA TYR A 522 -22.85 -7.76 41.87
C TYR A 522 -21.70 -8.58 42.43
N GLY A 523 -20.45 -8.04 42.42
CA GLY A 523 -19.24 -8.76 42.85
C GLY A 523 -18.85 -9.94 41.99
N MET A 524 -19.34 -10.00 40.73
CA MET A 524 -19.08 -11.11 39.81
C MET A 524 -18.01 -10.74 38.79
N VAL A 525 -16.91 -11.49 38.72
CA VAL A 525 -15.96 -11.44 37.60
C VAL A 525 -16.48 -12.32 36.49
N LEU A 526 -17.15 -11.73 35.50
CA LEU A 526 -17.84 -12.42 34.43
C LEU A 526 -16.98 -13.50 33.75
N GLY A 527 -15.74 -13.10 33.30
CA GLY A 527 -14.86 -13.99 32.56
C GLY A 527 -14.47 -15.24 33.33
N GLU A 528 -14.22 -15.12 34.65
CA GLU A 528 -13.92 -16.27 35.52
C GLU A 528 -15.12 -17.22 35.63
N GLU A 529 -16.32 -16.66 35.76
CA GLU A 529 -17.55 -17.48 35.90
C GLU A 529 -17.89 -18.22 34.60
N VAL A 530 -17.62 -17.61 33.44
CA VAL A 530 -17.74 -18.28 32.13
C VAL A 530 -16.71 -19.39 32.03
N ALA A 531 -15.43 -19.13 32.36
CA ALA A 531 -14.35 -20.11 32.29
C ALA A 531 -14.58 -21.33 33.18
N LYS A 532 -15.17 -21.16 34.37
CA LYS A 532 -15.55 -22.28 35.25
C LYS A 532 -16.60 -23.21 34.58
N ARG A 533 -17.41 -22.73 33.65
CA ARG A 533 -18.52 -23.46 33.01
C ARG A 533 -18.22 -23.88 31.58
N ARG A 534 -17.13 -23.34 30.96
CA ARG A 534 -16.73 -23.63 29.59
C ARG A 534 -15.26 -23.98 29.51
N HIS A 535 -14.92 -25.24 29.26
CA HIS A 535 -13.53 -25.69 29.10
C HIS A 535 -12.83 -25.17 27.85
N ASP A 536 -13.62 -24.69 26.87
CA ASP A 536 -13.13 -24.06 25.63
C ASP A 536 -12.96 -22.53 25.76
N PHE A 537 -13.09 -21.99 26.99
CA PHE A 537 -12.99 -20.55 27.25
C PHE A 537 -11.90 -20.28 28.31
N GLU A 538 -10.92 -19.48 27.95
CA GLU A 538 -9.84 -19.02 28.82
C GLU A 538 -10.01 -17.51 29.09
N TYR A 539 -10.12 -17.17 30.37
CA TYR A 539 -10.16 -15.78 30.79
C TYR A 539 -8.75 -15.26 31.04
N LEU A 540 -8.32 -14.25 30.27
CA LEU A 540 -6.98 -13.69 30.32
C LEU A 540 -6.84 -12.50 31.29
N GLY A 541 -7.97 -11.97 31.78
CA GLY A 541 -7.98 -10.83 32.70
C GLY A 541 -8.85 -9.67 32.21
N GLN A 542 -8.74 -8.54 32.88
CA GLN A 542 -9.56 -7.38 32.67
C GLN A 542 -8.80 -6.32 31.87
N ASP A 543 -9.48 -5.62 30.98
CA ASP A 543 -9.00 -4.50 30.15
C ASP A 543 -7.81 -4.81 29.26
N ARG A 544 -6.76 -5.45 29.76
CA ARG A 544 -5.53 -5.70 29.03
C ARG A 544 -4.89 -7.03 29.38
N ALA A 545 -4.49 -7.78 28.36
CA ALA A 545 -3.68 -8.99 28.50
C ALA A 545 -2.58 -9.05 27.44
N TYR A 546 -1.55 -9.82 27.71
CA TYR A 546 -0.53 -10.17 26.73
C TYR A 546 -0.57 -11.67 26.49
N TYR A 547 -0.67 -12.04 25.23
CA TYR A 547 -0.64 -13.42 24.77
C TYR A 547 0.63 -13.68 23.97
N TYR A 548 1.17 -14.88 24.01
CA TYR A 548 2.38 -15.22 23.30
C TYR A 548 2.14 -16.44 22.40
N PHE A 549 2.40 -16.27 21.11
CA PHE A 549 2.66 -17.38 20.22
C PHE A 549 4.17 -17.59 20.19
N ASP A 550 4.67 -18.59 20.94
CA ASP A 550 6.11 -18.76 21.24
C ASP A 550 6.72 -17.43 21.73
N ASN A 551 7.62 -16.82 20.97
CA ASN A 551 8.23 -15.51 21.29
C ASN A 551 7.50 -14.31 20.67
N CYS A 552 6.44 -14.53 19.88
CA CYS A 552 5.66 -13.46 19.27
C CYS A 552 4.64 -12.91 20.28
N LYS A 553 4.89 -11.72 20.80
CA LYS A 553 4.06 -11.07 21.81
C LYS A 553 2.90 -10.31 21.18
N MET A 554 1.67 -10.59 21.62
CA MET A 554 0.45 -9.91 21.22
C MET A 554 -0.21 -9.21 22.42
N GLU A 555 -0.65 -7.97 22.25
CA GLU A 555 -1.49 -7.23 23.20
C GLU A 555 -2.94 -7.40 22.82
N ILE A 556 -3.78 -7.70 23.80
CA ILE A 556 -5.25 -7.68 23.71
C ILE A 556 -5.70 -6.61 24.69
N PHE A 557 -6.39 -5.58 24.21
CA PHE A 557 -6.68 -4.39 25.00
C PHE A 557 -8.09 -3.85 24.73
N HIS A 558 -8.85 -3.64 25.80
CA HIS A 558 -10.13 -2.96 25.76
C HIS A 558 -10.00 -1.61 26.46
N PRO A 559 -9.65 -0.54 25.72
CA PRO A 559 -9.37 0.76 26.33
C PRO A 559 -10.66 1.43 26.81
N GLY A 560 -10.54 2.26 27.85
CA GLY A 560 -11.62 3.14 28.26
C GLY A 560 -11.67 4.47 27.51
N GLY A 561 -12.71 5.27 27.79
CA GLY A 561 -12.88 6.62 27.31
C GLY A 561 -13.48 6.76 25.90
N GLY A 562 -13.78 7.99 25.50
CA GLY A 562 -14.47 8.26 24.24
C GLY A 562 -13.65 7.96 22.98
N THR A 563 -14.34 7.90 21.84
CA THR A 563 -13.75 7.66 20.52
C THR A 563 -13.08 8.93 19.95
N SER A 564 -12.13 8.75 19.03
CA SER A 564 -11.56 9.86 18.24
C SER A 564 -12.18 9.90 16.85
N ARG A 565 -12.29 11.11 16.29
CA ARG A 565 -12.69 11.30 14.89
C ARG A 565 -11.65 10.69 13.91
N ILE A 566 -10.37 10.73 14.29
CA ILE A 566 -9.29 10.14 13.51
C ILE A 566 -8.99 8.75 14.08
N LEU A 567 -9.14 7.72 13.27
CA LEU A 567 -9.12 6.32 13.71
C LEU A 567 -7.78 5.91 14.35
N SER A 568 -6.67 6.38 13.81
CA SER A 568 -5.35 6.06 14.37
C SER A 568 -4.96 6.87 15.62
N SER A 569 -5.65 7.95 15.95
CA SER A 569 -5.23 8.88 17.01
C SER A 569 -5.13 8.23 18.39
N LYS A 570 -6.18 7.55 18.84
CA LYS A 570 -6.19 6.88 20.16
C LYS A 570 -5.16 5.74 20.24
N PRO A 571 -5.11 4.80 19.24
CA PRO A 571 -4.07 3.77 19.22
C PRO A 571 -2.66 4.35 19.20
N GLN A 572 -2.39 5.39 18.40
CA GLN A 572 -1.06 6.02 18.34
C GLN A 572 -0.64 6.56 19.71
N ASN A 573 -1.48 7.37 20.34
CA ASN A 573 -1.18 7.92 21.66
C ASN A 573 -0.87 6.84 22.70
N GLY A 574 -1.61 5.72 22.68
CA GLY A 574 -1.35 4.61 23.60
C GLY A 574 -0.06 3.85 23.28
N ILE A 575 0.21 3.61 22.01
CA ILE A 575 1.40 2.88 21.55
C ILE A 575 2.67 3.72 21.72
N ASP A 576 2.59 5.04 21.55
CA ASP A 576 3.74 5.93 21.73
C ASP A 576 4.30 5.93 23.15
N GLN A 577 3.45 5.62 24.14
CA GLN A 577 3.83 5.51 25.53
C GLN A 577 4.46 4.15 25.90
N ILE A 578 4.37 3.14 25.01
CA ILE A 578 4.96 1.83 25.29
C ILE A 578 6.49 1.89 25.09
N PRO A 579 7.29 1.54 26.12
CA PRO A 579 8.74 1.47 25.99
C PRO A 579 9.17 0.47 24.91
N SER A 580 10.24 0.80 24.18
CA SER A 580 10.67 0.01 23.01
C SER A 580 11.01 -1.46 23.31
N ASN A 581 11.51 -1.74 24.50
CA ASN A 581 11.88 -3.08 24.95
C ASN A 581 10.69 -3.96 25.39
N THR A 582 9.52 -3.38 25.58
CA THR A 582 8.32 -4.11 26.04
C THR A 582 7.21 -4.17 24.97
N LYS A 583 7.46 -3.60 23.81
CA LYS A 583 6.47 -3.54 22.71
C LYS A 583 5.93 -4.91 22.32
N PRO A 584 4.63 -5.05 22.15
CA PRO A 584 4.06 -6.19 21.42
C PRO A 584 4.36 -6.08 19.92
N LYS A 585 4.16 -7.16 19.19
CA LYS A 585 4.21 -7.18 17.72
C LYS A 585 2.85 -6.87 17.10
N ILE A 586 1.79 -7.24 17.84
CA ILE A 586 0.39 -7.03 17.45
C ILE A 586 -0.34 -6.39 18.63
N SER A 587 -1.30 -5.49 18.34
CA SER A 587 -2.21 -4.90 19.33
C SER A 587 -3.65 -4.98 18.81
N LEU A 588 -4.49 -5.77 19.47
CA LEU A 588 -5.91 -5.89 19.22
C LEU A 588 -6.66 -4.95 20.19
N ARG A 589 -7.51 -4.05 19.66
CA ARG A 589 -8.19 -3.02 20.45
C ARG A 589 -9.69 -3.00 20.21
N GLY A 590 -10.48 -3.32 21.24
CA GLY A 590 -11.96 -3.24 21.25
C GLY A 590 -12.49 -1.86 21.62
N HIS A 591 -13.73 -1.78 22.12
CA HIS A 591 -14.41 -0.62 22.70
C HIS A 591 -14.93 0.43 21.71
N TYR A 592 -14.21 0.72 20.65
CA TYR A 592 -14.52 1.89 19.81
C TYR A 592 -15.61 1.61 18.77
N HIS A 593 -15.99 0.37 18.55
CA HIS A 593 -16.91 -0.08 17.49
C HIS A 593 -16.52 0.45 16.11
N LYS A 594 -15.22 0.55 15.87
CA LYS A 594 -14.62 1.05 14.62
C LYS A 594 -13.66 0.04 14.05
N ILE A 595 -13.57 0.00 12.75
CA ILE A 595 -12.71 -0.92 12.03
C ILE A 595 -11.55 -0.18 11.39
N TYR A 596 -10.35 -0.64 11.66
CA TYR A 596 -9.11 -0.08 11.13
C TYR A 596 -7.97 -1.05 11.34
N VAL A 597 -7.11 -1.18 10.34
CA VAL A 597 -5.85 -1.91 10.43
C VAL A 597 -4.72 -0.97 10.03
N GLY A 598 -3.66 -0.94 10.80
CA GLY A 598 -2.51 -0.11 10.47
C GLY A 598 -1.25 -0.55 11.21
N SER A 599 -0.09 -0.11 10.74
CA SER A 599 1.19 -0.30 11.43
C SER A 599 1.57 0.99 12.14
N ILE A 600 1.68 0.94 13.47
CA ILE A 600 2.05 2.08 14.32
C ILE A 600 3.33 1.71 15.06
N ARG A 601 4.44 2.41 14.82
CA ARG A 601 5.75 2.12 15.40
C ARG A 601 6.15 0.64 15.23
N ASN A 602 5.86 0.06 14.07
CA ASN A 602 6.05 -1.37 13.73
C ASN A 602 5.21 -2.34 14.59
N ILE A 603 4.13 -1.87 15.20
CA ILE A 603 3.13 -2.70 15.86
C ILE A 603 1.92 -2.80 14.92
N ILE A 604 1.56 -4.01 14.54
CA ILE A 604 0.35 -4.27 13.78
C ILE A 604 -0.85 -4.00 14.69
N THR A 605 -1.62 -2.99 14.39
CA THR A 605 -2.71 -2.51 15.24
C THR A 605 -4.05 -2.69 14.56
N LEU A 606 -4.96 -3.41 15.22
CA LEU A 606 -6.33 -3.63 14.76
C LEU A 606 -7.29 -2.91 15.72
N LEU A 607 -8.13 -2.01 15.19
CA LEU A 607 -9.36 -1.63 15.88
C LEU A 607 -10.42 -2.65 15.51
N CYS A 608 -10.91 -3.36 16.52
CA CYS A 608 -11.92 -4.40 16.35
C CYS A 608 -13.30 -3.75 16.23
N GLY A 609 -14.03 -4.15 15.20
CA GLY A 609 -15.44 -3.82 15.09
C GLY A 609 -16.25 -4.47 16.22
N CYS A 610 -17.55 -4.35 16.13
CA CYS A 610 -18.45 -4.96 17.11
C CYS A 610 -19.34 -6.03 16.47
N ASN A 611 -20.09 -6.73 17.30
CA ASN A 611 -21.13 -7.68 16.92
C ASN A 611 -22.49 -7.28 17.52
N VAL A 612 -22.75 -5.99 17.56
CA VAL A 612 -23.96 -5.36 18.08
C VAL A 612 -24.46 -4.33 17.08
N ASP A 613 -25.76 -4.22 16.90
CA ASP A 613 -26.39 -3.17 16.09
C ASP A 613 -26.34 -1.82 16.84
N GLN A 614 -26.64 -0.75 16.13
CA GLN A 614 -26.58 0.61 16.68
C GLN A 614 -27.64 0.79 17.79
N SER A 615 -27.18 0.93 19.03
CA SER A 615 -28.04 1.18 20.18
C SER A 615 -28.60 2.62 20.18
N SER A 616 -29.69 2.84 20.96
CA SER A 616 -30.27 4.18 21.13
C SER A 616 -29.24 5.19 21.67
N PHE A 617 -28.34 4.75 22.56
CA PHE A 617 -27.23 5.57 23.05
C PHE A 617 -26.27 5.95 21.93
N MET A 618 -25.90 5.03 21.07
CA MET A 618 -25.00 5.29 19.95
C MET A 618 -25.64 6.23 18.93
N MET A 619 -26.91 6.03 18.59
CA MET A 619 -27.66 6.92 17.69
C MET A 619 -27.72 8.34 18.24
N LYS A 620 -28.08 8.50 19.52
CA LYS A 620 -28.16 9.81 20.16
C LYS A 620 -26.84 10.57 20.18
N ASN A 621 -25.73 9.87 20.29
CA ASN A 621 -24.38 10.44 20.35
C ASN A 621 -23.64 10.43 19.01
N GLU A 622 -24.34 10.14 17.91
CA GLU A 622 -23.77 10.07 16.55
C GLU A 622 -22.52 9.17 16.47
N ILE A 623 -22.52 8.06 17.23
CA ILE A 623 -21.44 7.09 17.24
C ILE A 623 -21.69 6.09 16.11
N PRO A 624 -20.79 6.02 15.11
CA PRO A 624 -20.93 5.03 14.05
C PRO A 624 -20.74 3.63 14.61
N ASN A 625 -21.47 2.67 14.04
CA ASN A 625 -21.41 1.28 14.38
C ASN A 625 -20.86 0.48 13.21
N LEU A 626 -19.70 -0.15 13.37
CA LEU A 626 -19.05 -0.92 12.32
C LEU A 626 -18.87 -2.36 12.77
N MET A 627 -19.72 -3.24 12.23
CA MET A 627 -19.74 -4.65 12.57
C MET A 627 -18.73 -5.43 11.73
N CYS A 628 -17.75 -6.01 12.40
CA CYS A 628 -16.65 -6.72 11.72
C CYS A 628 -15.95 -7.69 12.67
N ASN A 629 -15.56 -8.84 12.11
CA ASN A 629 -14.65 -9.79 12.73
C ASN A 629 -13.43 -9.97 11.83
N TYR A 630 -12.25 -10.28 12.39
CA TYR A 630 -11.03 -10.41 11.59
C TYR A 630 -10.46 -11.81 11.62
N PHE A 631 -10.16 -12.36 10.45
CA PHE A 631 -9.26 -13.51 10.32
C PHE A 631 -7.85 -12.98 10.12
N VAL A 632 -6.94 -13.41 10.98
CA VAL A 632 -5.55 -12.95 11.00
C VAL A 632 -4.64 -14.13 10.85
N SER A 633 -3.70 -14.06 9.90
CA SER A 633 -2.59 -15.00 9.74
C SER A 633 -1.29 -14.25 9.93
N ILE A 634 -0.39 -14.79 10.72
CA ILE A 634 0.94 -14.23 10.95
C ILE A 634 2.01 -15.27 10.67
N TRP A 635 3.14 -14.81 10.16
CA TRP A 635 4.35 -15.60 9.98
C TRP A 635 5.49 -14.90 10.70
N TYR A 636 6.07 -15.58 11.68
CA TYR A 636 7.11 -15.04 12.53
C TYR A 636 8.30 -15.98 12.62
N ASP A 637 9.47 -15.39 12.88
CA ASP A 637 10.71 -16.11 13.07
C ASP A 637 10.88 -16.62 14.51
N LYS A 638 11.97 -17.34 14.78
CA LYS A 638 12.31 -17.87 16.11
C LYS A 638 12.43 -16.80 17.23
N ASN A 639 12.64 -15.54 16.86
CA ASN A 639 12.71 -14.42 17.80
C ASN A 639 11.31 -13.82 18.09
N GLY A 640 10.28 -14.28 17.38
CA GLY A 640 8.92 -13.75 17.43
C GLY A 640 8.73 -12.49 16.58
N ASP A 641 9.68 -12.17 15.69
CA ASP A 641 9.55 -11.05 14.78
C ASP A 641 8.69 -11.45 13.60
N ILE A 642 7.59 -10.70 13.40
CA ILE A 642 6.66 -10.96 12.29
C ILE A 642 7.32 -10.53 10.98
N GLN A 643 7.45 -11.48 10.07
CA GLN A 643 8.02 -11.25 8.74
C GLN A 643 6.95 -10.79 7.75
N TYR A 644 5.74 -11.35 7.85
CA TYR A 644 4.54 -10.86 7.15
C TYR A 644 3.27 -11.33 7.86
N PHE A 645 2.17 -10.64 7.59
CA PHE A 645 0.85 -10.98 8.12
C PHE A 645 -0.23 -10.70 7.07
N GLU A 646 -1.35 -11.38 7.24
CA GLU A 646 -2.55 -11.19 6.45
C GLU A 646 -3.73 -10.90 7.39
N VAL A 647 -4.54 -9.92 7.01
CA VAL A 647 -5.77 -9.59 7.73
C VAL A 647 -6.93 -9.61 6.75
N ASN A 648 -7.89 -10.47 7.01
CA ASN A 648 -9.10 -10.61 6.20
C ASN A 648 -10.32 -10.22 7.03
N PRO A 649 -10.88 -9.01 6.86
CA PRO A 649 -12.05 -8.55 7.60
C PRO A 649 -13.34 -9.18 7.05
N MET A 650 -14.15 -9.74 7.93
CA MET A 650 -15.54 -10.13 7.67
C MET A 650 -16.44 -8.98 8.12
N VAL A 651 -16.76 -8.08 7.21
CA VAL A 651 -17.60 -6.90 7.46
C VAL A 651 -19.07 -7.28 7.28
N PHE A 652 -19.92 -6.82 8.18
CA PHE A 652 -21.37 -6.98 8.11
C PHE A 652 -22.03 -5.64 7.83
N ASP A 653 -23.02 -5.66 6.93
CA ASP A 653 -23.78 -4.49 6.52
C ASP A 653 -25.14 -4.44 7.23
N GLU A 654 -25.86 -3.34 7.08
CA GLU A 654 -27.23 -3.19 7.63
C GLU A 654 -28.18 -4.31 7.18
N LYS A 655 -28.03 -4.84 5.95
CA LYS A 655 -28.79 -5.98 5.44
C LYS A 655 -28.50 -7.31 6.16
N ASP A 656 -27.39 -7.40 6.87
CA ASP A 656 -27.01 -8.57 7.65
C ASP A 656 -27.58 -8.49 9.09
N VAL A 657 -27.99 -7.30 9.53
CA VAL A 657 -28.60 -7.06 10.84
C VAL A 657 -29.96 -7.75 10.92
N ARG A 658 -30.22 -8.40 12.05
CA ARG A 658 -31.45 -9.09 12.31
C ARG A 658 -32.13 -8.55 13.56
N LYS A 659 -33.40 -8.24 13.42
CA LYS A 659 -34.24 -7.88 14.57
C LYS A 659 -34.36 -9.07 15.51
N ASN A 660 -34.13 -8.85 16.81
CA ASN A 660 -34.19 -9.88 17.85
C ASN A 660 -33.30 -11.10 17.52
N ASP A 661 -32.11 -10.88 16.98
CA ASP A 661 -31.18 -11.97 16.60
C ASP A 661 -30.84 -12.88 17.79
N TRP A 662 -30.90 -12.35 19.01
CA TRP A 662 -30.68 -13.05 20.27
C TRP A 662 -31.71 -14.19 20.53
N GLU A 663 -32.88 -14.19 19.89
CA GLU A 663 -33.86 -15.28 19.96
C GLU A 663 -33.41 -16.53 19.15
N ASN A 664 -32.59 -16.31 18.11
CA ASN A 664 -32.10 -17.36 17.21
C ASN A 664 -30.57 -17.33 17.06
N PRO A 665 -29.81 -17.43 18.15
CA PRO A 665 -28.36 -17.16 18.17
C PRO A 665 -27.50 -18.10 17.29
N LYS A 666 -28.05 -19.29 16.95
CA LYS A 666 -27.32 -20.29 16.13
C LYS A 666 -27.54 -20.15 14.61
N LYS A 667 -28.20 -19.11 14.18
CA LYS A 667 -28.45 -18.85 12.76
C LYS A 667 -27.21 -18.29 12.08
N TYR A 668 -26.98 -18.71 10.84
CA TYR A 668 -25.84 -18.20 10.04
C TYR A 668 -26.28 -17.16 9.02
N ILE A 669 -25.32 -16.27 8.66
CA ILE A 669 -25.47 -15.35 7.55
C ILE A 669 -24.81 -16.02 6.33
N LYS A 670 -25.62 -16.69 5.52
CA LYS A 670 -25.18 -17.58 4.42
C LYS A 670 -24.32 -16.90 3.37
N ASN A 671 -24.60 -15.63 3.06
CA ASN A 671 -23.85 -14.86 2.07
C ASN A 671 -22.45 -14.43 2.55
N LYS A 672 -22.14 -14.59 3.82
CA LYS A 672 -20.80 -14.30 4.40
C LYS A 672 -19.97 -15.57 4.62
N ILE A 673 -20.59 -16.74 4.56
CA ILE A 673 -19.86 -18.01 4.67
C ILE A 673 -19.15 -18.24 3.34
N LEU A 674 -17.83 -18.24 3.37
CA LEU A 674 -16.97 -18.60 2.24
C LEU A 674 -16.93 -20.13 2.15
N THR A 675 -17.93 -20.74 1.51
CA THR A 675 -17.85 -22.17 1.21
C THR A 675 -16.72 -22.39 0.20
N THR A 676 -15.57 -22.81 0.66
CA THR A 676 -14.62 -23.54 -0.17
C THR A 676 -15.30 -24.84 -0.57
N LYS A 677 -15.92 -24.86 -1.74
CA LYS A 677 -16.18 -26.14 -2.39
C LYS A 677 -14.82 -26.67 -2.85
N ASN A 678 -14.39 -27.76 -2.20
CA ASN A 678 -13.34 -28.63 -2.70
C ASN A 678 -13.66 -29.10 -4.12
#